data_d0b2e8e7506462b0fd8a4c57b1a4a846
#
_entry.id   d0b2e8e7506462b0fd8a4c57b1a4a846
#
_cell.length_a   1.000
_cell.length_b   1.000
_cell.length_c   1.000
_cell.angle_alpha   90.00
_cell.angle_beta   90.00
_cell.angle_gamma   90.00
#
_symmetry.space_group_name_H-M   'P 1'
#
loop_
_entity.id
_entity.type
_entity.pdbx_description
1 polymer ?
#
loop_
_entity_poly.entity_id
_entity_poly.type
_entity_poly.pdbx_seq_one_letter_code
_entity_poly.pdbx_strand_id
1 'polypeptide(L)'
;MKHRSEQTSQNPAGIKAKTRKAKVKQADKTPSAKKKLDRKTVIIIAAAGGTVLTLLLVFGIYYGIAAKGLKDDASALKASIKACASALKNGNASDADNAIIELDSTSSRMRQELADPKWNLPKIIPPVRQDLETAGMCLDIVDKSSGILLKPATEAVRDSGLPSEENVDLDNLGKETGMLFYVYADLIDNLSPALTEVMTDLDNLPKFHIGMLEDAVAKYRALPELTEQFNTLIRRAPDELLRPAADVMTDKPFDSLHKDDGIDTSVVIAYMDLGSTIRPFVVDINKQINEGTFLEDFPEQVKLAQKLDDISSYLDKLEHYKPLMQALIGDGENKMYLVVAQNSAELRACGGFPGSVGTATIKKGILKFGDFKTVYDVIPQKHGSSIKFSESEVTLFHKDWYVAKARSASANPDFPRCAEIWAAAYGRSHKTKPDGVISLTPHIIQRLMPITGPVTLSNGVTLDENYCIWYLQHDVYFEYFGNPKYKGKANDITDSLFAETANLVEDKLMSNPDMKSALGLLQVLEESSKDRVFMMWMKDEEGQKAIEDLGFSGALNSDPKAPEIGVYYSIKAANKLGPYVVLNTTVGEGKLNGDGTMTYPVAVELSNTMDEETLKFGRNNGYLTSTKYAGDMKSVIYFFAPAGGTIDSFQCDSKVKVKKTTYNDLEVGYASGFFVKPGQTVIFTYTVTTAPGVMAKPQVSTTPTLTEYADSTPTPQEENGE
;
A
#
# COMPACT_ATOMS: atom_id res chain seq x y z
N MET A 1 16.54 34.19 54.32
CA MET A 1 15.64 35.38 54.28
C MET A 1 14.53 35.01 53.34
N LYS A 2 13.38 34.48 53.80
CA LYS A 2 12.16 35.15 54.33
C LYS A 2 11.60 36.19 53.34
N HIS A 3 10.51 35.87 52.65
CA HIS A 3 9.11 36.28 52.82
C HIS A 3 8.34 35.77 51.57
N ARG A 4 7.32 34.97 51.60
CA ARG A 4 5.95 34.92 52.18
C ARG A 4 5.07 36.14 51.88
N SER A 5 3.98 35.93 51.16
CA SER A 5 2.57 36.33 51.40
C SER A 5 1.75 35.94 50.16
N GLU A 6 0.82 35.06 50.22
CA GLU A 6 -0.53 35.00 50.80
C GLU A 6 -1.58 35.83 50.06
N GLN A 7 -2.57 35.07 49.59
CA GLN A 7 -4.04 35.23 49.68
C GLN A 7 -4.69 36.15 48.64
N THR A 8 -5.83 35.85 48.07
CA THR A 8 -7.15 35.35 48.51
C THR A 8 -8.01 35.01 47.28
N SER A 9 -8.64 33.91 47.24
CA SER A 9 -10.05 33.49 47.38
C SER A 9 -11.09 34.26 46.58
N GLN A 10 -11.85 33.53 45.76
CA GLN A 10 -13.33 33.43 45.83
C GLN A 10 -13.89 32.44 44.84
N ASN A 11 -14.57 31.45 45.39
CA ASN A 11 -15.54 30.60 44.69
C ASN A 11 -16.93 31.23 44.92
N PRO A 12 -17.93 31.10 44.09
CA PRO A 12 -18.97 30.14 44.43
C PRO A 12 -19.72 29.45 43.30
N ALA A 13 -20.36 28.35 43.71
CA ALA A 13 -21.57 27.68 43.20
C ALA A 13 -21.42 26.90 41.87
N GLY A 14 -21.56 25.62 41.75
CA GLY A 14 -22.47 24.72 42.41
C GLY A 14 -23.47 24.16 41.40
N ILE A 15 -23.11 23.11 40.60
CA ILE A 15 -24.13 22.28 39.95
C ILE A 15 -23.73 20.82 40.13
N LYS A 16 -24.60 20.11 40.84
CA LYS A 16 -24.52 18.66 41.07
C LYS A 16 -24.82 17.91 39.79
N ALA A 17 -23.88 17.18 39.26
CA ALA A 17 -24.13 16.15 38.26
C ALA A 17 -24.13 14.77 38.92
N LYS A 18 -25.24 14.06 38.81
CA LYS A 18 -25.45 12.70 39.28
C LYS A 18 -24.58 11.71 38.52
N THR A 19 -23.64 11.08 39.20
CA THR A 19 -22.92 9.91 38.71
C THR A 19 -23.87 8.71 38.60
N ARG A 20 -24.20 8.31 37.40
CA ARG A 20 -24.72 6.98 37.09
C ARG A 20 -23.54 6.05 36.84
N LYS A 21 -23.30 5.13 37.77
CA LYS A 21 -22.41 3.98 37.56
C LYS A 21 -22.99 3.09 36.45
N ALA A 22 -22.37 3.10 35.27
CA ALA A 22 -22.61 2.07 34.29
C ALA A 22 -21.74 0.88 34.62
N LYS A 23 -22.36 -0.29 34.89
CA LYS A 23 -21.68 -1.59 34.99
C LYS A 23 -21.06 -1.93 33.63
N VAL A 24 -19.75 -1.98 33.58
CA VAL A 24 -19.02 -2.60 32.49
C VAL A 24 -19.30 -4.09 32.52
N LYS A 25 -20.09 -4.59 31.58
CA LYS A 25 -20.14 -6.03 31.26
C LYS A 25 -18.85 -6.37 30.51
N GLN A 26 -18.08 -7.29 31.03
CA GLN A 26 -17.05 -8.01 30.32
C GLN A 26 -17.64 -8.51 29.00
N ALA A 27 -17.06 -8.07 27.88
CA ALA A 27 -17.34 -8.64 26.58
C ALA A 27 -16.46 -9.88 26.42
N ASP A 28 -17.10 -11.03 26.36
CA ASP A 28 -16.48 -12.27 25.89
C ASP A 28 -15.79 -12.05 24.55
N LYS A 29 -14.58 -12.59 24.45
CA LYS A 29 -13.84 -12.70 23.18
C LYS A 29 -14.63 -13.63 22.26
N THR A 30 -15.41 -13.06 21.36
CA THR A 30 -15.93 -13.77 20.19
C THR A 30 -14.88 -13.78 19.09
N PRO A 31 -14.72 -14.92 18.38
CA PRO A 31 -13.75 -15.02 17.28
C PRO A 31 -14.07 -14.04 16.16
N SER A 32 -13.05 -13.59 15.45
CA SER A 32 -13.12 -12.65 14.34
C SER A 32 -14.30 -12.96 13.42
N ALA A 33 -15.17 -11.98 13.24
CA ALA A 33 -16.32 -12.08 12.34
C ALA A 33 -15.77 -12.20 10.91
N LYS A 34 -15.88 -13.41 10.33
CA LYS A 34 -15.67 -13.65 8.89
C LYS A 34 -16.57 -12.69 8.12
N LYS A 35 -15.99 -11.84 7.28
CA LYS A 35 -16.73 -10.90 6.42
C LYS A 35 -17.63 -11.69 5.46
N LYS A 36 -18.91 -11.42 5.50
CA LYS A 36 -19.90 -12.05 4.63
C LYS A 36 -19.70 -11.56 3.19
N LEU A 37 -20.03 -12.44 2.24
CA LEU A 37 -20.09 -12.13 0.80
C LEU A 37 -20.72 -10.77 0.60
N ASP A 38 -19.98 -9.86 -0.04
CA ASP A 38 -20.37 -8.47 -0.02
C ASP A 38 -21.57 -8.23 -0.94
N ARG A 39 -22.43 -7.41 -0.46
CA ARG A 39 -23.69 -6.86 -0.90
C ARG A 39 -23.77 -6.43 -2.38
N LYS A 40 -22.70 -6.52 -3.16
CA LYS A 40 -22.54 -5.85 -4.45
C LYS A 40 -23.22 -6.54 -5.64
N THR A 41 -23.11 -7.83 -5.74
CA THR A 41 -23.79 -8.61 -6.82
C THR A 41 -25.29 -8.57 -6.65
N VAL A 42 -25.72 -8.46 -5.40
CA VAL A 42 -27.11 -8.25 -5.01
C VAL A 42 -27.61 -6.85 -5.32
N ILE A 43 -26.74 -5.84 -5.37
CA ILE A 43 -27.15 -4.48 -5.73
C ILE A 43 -27.69 -4.42 -7.16
N ILE A 44 -27.15 -5.19 -8.08
CA ILE A 44 -27.63 -5.26 -9.48
C ILE A 44 -29.02 -5.90 -9.52
N ILE A 45 -29.22 -7.04 -8.86
CA ILE A 45 -30.53 -7.71 -8.77
C ILE A 45 -31.45 -6.91 -7.85
N ALA A 46 -30.94 -6.30 -6.79
CA ALA A 46 -31.71 -5.48 -5.86
C ALA A 46 -32.06 -4.09 -6.41
N ALA A 47 -31.29 -3.52 -7.36
CA ALA A 47 -31.64 -2.26 -8.01
C ALA A 47 -32.87 -2.46 -8.92
N ALA A 48 -32.93 -3.54 -9.68
CA ALA A 48 -34.14 -3.91 -10.45
C ALA A 48 -35.31 -4.18 -9.52
N GLY A 49 -35.13 -4.98 -8.48
CA GLY A 49 -36.14 -5.25 -7.45
C GLY A 49 -36.52 -4.01 -6.64
N GLY A 50 -35.56 -3.11 -6.36
CA GLY A 50 -35.76 -1.87 -5.63
C GLY A 50 -36.62 -0.87 -6.38
N THR A 51 -36.48 -0.78 -7.71
CA THR A 51 -37.30 0.08 -8.56
C THR A 51 -38.77 -0.36 -8.56
N VAL A 52 -39.00 -1.67 -8.72
CA VAL A 52 -40.32 -2.28 -8.61
C VAL A 52 -40.92 -2.08 -7.21
N LEU A 53 -40.08 -2.22 -6.16
CA LEU A 53 -40.49 -2.04 -4.77
C LEU A 53 -41.04 -0.64 -4.48
N THR A 54 -40.45 0.40 -5.05
CA THR A 54 -40.81 1.78 -4.72
C THR A 54 -42.10 2.20 -5.45
N LEU A 55 -42.30 1.70 -6.67
CA LEU A 55 -43.57 1.89 -7.35
C LEU A 55 -44.76 1.37 -6.53
N LEU A 56 -44.59 0.22 -5.91
CA LEU A 56 -45.61 -0.41 -5.07
C LEU A 56 -45.84 0.29 -3.74
N LEU A 57 -44.80 0.92 -3.17
CA LEU A 57 -44.92 1.73 -1.94
C LEU A 57 -45.86 2.93 -2.11
N VAL A 58 -45.69 3.59 -3.23
CA VAL A 58 -46.48 4.81 -3.55
C VAL A 58 -47.94 4.45 -3.75
N PHE A 59 -48.18 3.36 -4.46
CA PHE A 59 -49.51 2.84 -4.68
C PHE A 59 -50.23 2.46 -3.38
N GLY A 60 -49.55 1.79 -2.45
CA GLY A 60 -50.11 1.36 -1.17
C GLY A 60 -50.48 2.48 -0.20
N ILE A 61 -49.73 3.58 -0.20
CA ILE A 61 -49.94 4.69 0.74
C ILE A 61 -51.20 5.51 0.39
N TYR A 62 -51.46 5.76 -0.89
CA TYR A 62 -52.51 6.64 -1.32
C TYR A 62 -53.91 5.98 -1.28
N TYR A 63 -54.02 4.76 -1.79
CA TYR A 63 -55.31 4.03 -1.78
C TYR A 63 -55.60 3.36 -0.44
N GLY A 64 -54.67 3.34 0.50
CA GLY A 64 -54.88 2.88 1.87
C GLY A 64 -55.86 3.70 2.67
N ILE A 65 -56.23 4.92 2.21
CA ILE A 65 -57.31 5.74 2.80
C ILE A 65 -58.67 5.29 2.25
N ALA A 66 -58.75 4.76 1.03
CA ALA A 66 -59.99 4.36 0.36
C ALA A 66 -60.31 2.86 0.46
N ALA A 67 -59.27 1.98 0.64
CA ALA A 67 -59.45 0.53 0.74
C ALA A 67 -58.36 -0.08 1.60
N LYS A 68 -58.67 -0.51 2.81
CA LYS A 68 -57.75 -1.13 3.77
C LYS A 68 -57.05 -2.38 3.21
N GLY A 69 -57.74 -3.17 2.37
CA GLY A 69 -57.19 -4.36 1.72
C GLY A 69 -56.04 -4.05 0.76
N LEU A 70 -56.15 -3.02 -0.08
CA LEU A 70 -55.07 -2.61 -1.01
C LEU A 70 -53.79 -2.16 -0.29
N LYS A 71 -53.93 -1.55 0.89
CA LYS A 71 -52.76 -1.17 1.69
C LYS A 71 -52.03 -2.35 2.28
N ASP A 72 -52.79 -3.33 2.77
CA ASP A 72 -52.22 -4.54 3.36
C ASP A 72 -51.50 -5.39 2.27
N ASP A 73 -52.10 -5.54 1.09
CA ASP A 73 -51.51 -6.24 -0.05
C ASP A 73 -50.29 -5.50 -0.63
N ALA A 74 -50.29 -4.18 -0.72
CA ALA A 74 -49.11 -3.41 -1.12
C ALA A 74 -47.96 -3.54 -0.13
N SER A 75 -48.26 -3.64 1.15
CA SER A 75 -47.25 -3.90 2.20
C SER A 75 -46.72 -5.33 2.11
N ALA A 76 -47.56 -6.30 1.82
CA ALA A 76 -47.17 -7.69 1.60
C ALA A 76 -46.28 -7.83 0.33
N LEU A 77 -46.69 -7.18 -0.77
CA LEU A 77 -45.93 -7.16 -2.02
C LEU A 77 -44.51 -6.62 -1.81
N LYS A 78 -44.40 -5.50 -1.06
CA LYS A 78 -43.10 -4.96 -0.66
C LYS A 78 -42.28 -5.93 0.15
N ALA A 79 -42.89 -6.61 1.11
CA ALA A 79 -42.21 -7.57 1.97
C ALA A 79 -41.67 -8.76 1.16
N SER A 80 -42.48 -9.29 0.21
CA SER A 80 -42.09 -10.41 -0.66
C SER A 80 -40.94 -10.06 -1.58
N ILE A 81 -40.94 -8.86 -2.19
CA ILE A 81 -39.80 -8.42 -3.02
C ILE A 81 -38.53 -8.29 -2.16
N LYS A 82 -38.65 -7.70 -0.97
CA LYS A 82 -37.51 -7.57 -0.06
C LYS A 82 -36.99 -8.94 0.41
N ALA A 83 -37.89 -9.87 0.68
CA ALA A 83 -37.56 -11.23 1.08
C ALA A 83 -36.86 -11.98 -0.08
N CYS A 84 -37.37 -11.87 -1.30
CA CYS A 84 -36.74 -12.43 -2.49
C CYS A 84 -35.33 -11.88 -2.71
N ALA A 85 -35.15 -10.55 -2.68
CA ALA A 85 -33.86 -9.91 -2.81
C ALA A 85 -32.89 -10.33 -1.69
N SER A 86 -33.38 -10.51 -0.46
CA SER A 86 -32.57 -11.00 0.66
C SER A 86 -32.18 -12.47 0.49
N ALA A 87 -33.09 -13.30 0.04
CA ALA A 87 -32.88 -14.73 -0.19
C ALA A 87 -31.85 -14.96 -1.32
N LEU A 88 -32.03 -14.29 -2.45
CA LEU A 88 -31.06 -14.31 -3.57
C LEU A 88 -29.68 -13.83 -3.10
N LYS A 89 -29.66 -12.77 -2.29
CA LYS A 89 -28.43 -12.27 -1.67
C LYS A 89 -27.69 -13.30 -0.83
N ASN A 90 -28.43 -14.12 -0.13
CA ASN A 90 -27.88 -15.12 0.76
C ASN A 90 -27.65 -16.48 0.06
N GLY A 91 -27.83 -16.54 -1.27
CA GLY A 91 -27.71 -17.79 -2.04
C GLY A 91 -28.81 -18.81 -1.74
N ASN A 92 -29.93 -18.36 -1.15
CA ASN A 92 -31.03 -19.25 -0.75
C ASN A 92 -32.16 -19.24 -1.80
N ALA A 93 -32.07 -20.12 -2.79
CA ALA A 93 -33.05 -20.24 -3.84
C ALA A 93 -34.44 -20.67 -3.33
N SER A 94 -34.50 -21.50 -2.26
CA SER A 94 -35.80 -21.95 -1.69
C SER A 94 -36.57 -20.79 -1.05
N ASP A 95 -35.90 -19.92 -0.29
CA ASP A 95 -36.54 -18.75 0.30
C ASP A 95 -36.91 -17.70 -0.77
N ALA A 96 -36.12 -17.60 -1.84
CA ALA A 96 -36.44 -16.78 -3.01
C ALA A 96 -37.71 -17.29 -3.71
N ASP A 97 -37.85 -18.57 -3.95
CA ASP A 97 -39.06 -19.19 -4.53
C ASP A 97 -40.31 -18.90 -3.70
N ASN A 98 -40.20 -19.08 -2.38
CA ASN A 98 -41.32 -18.79 -1.47
C ASN A 98 -41.73 -17.31 -1.53
N ALA A 99 -40.76 -16.40 -1.57
CA ALA A 99 -41.00 -14.98 -1.69
C ALA A 99 -41.63 -14.59 -3.05
N ILE A 100 -41.24 -15.26 -4.15
CA ILE A 100 -41.82 -15.07 -5.49
C ILE A 100 -43.26 -15.60 -5.53
N ILE A 101 -43.55 -16.74 -4.93
CA ILE A 101 -44.94 -17.28 -4.83
C ILE A 101 -45.82 -16.28 -4.07
N GLU A 102 -45.36 -15.73 -2.97
CA GLU A 102 -46.14 -14.72 -2.21
C GLU A 102 -46.29 -13.41 -2.99
N LEU A 103 -45.28 -12.98 -3.77
CA LEU A 103 -45.34 -11.85 -4.67
C LEU A 103 -46.43 -12.04 -5.74
N ASP A 104 -46.39 -13.18 -6.47
CA ASP A 104 -47.34 -13.49 -7.54
C ASP A 104 -48.78 -13.60 -6.99
N SER A 105 -48.94 -14.21 -5.79
CA SER A 105 -50.25 -14.34 -5.15
C SER A 105 -50.83 -12.98 -4.73
N THR A 106 -49.94 -12.12 -4.21
CA THR A 106 -50.35 -10.77 -3.74
C THR A 106 -50.65 -9.84 -4.92
N SER A 107 -49.85 -9.91 -6.02
CA SER A 107 -50.17 -9.20 -7.26
C SER A 107 -51.53 -9.62 -7.80
N SER A 108 -51.84 -10.91 -7.81
CA SER A 108 -53.11 -11.48 -8.25
C SER A 108 -54.29 -10.95 -7.38
N ARG A 109 -54.15 -10.89 -6.04
CA ARG A 109 -55.15 -10.32 -5.13
C ARG A 109 -55.40 -8.86 -5.43
N MET A 110 -54.34 -8.06 -5.61
CA MET A 110 -54.43 -6.62 -5.94
C MET A 110 -55.15 -6.40 -7.29
N ARG A 111 -54.92 -7.27 -8.31
CA ARG A 111 -55.66 -7.19 -9.57
C ARG A 111 -57.13 -7.47 -9.40
N GLN A 112 -57.51 -8.47 -8.62
CA GLN A 112 -58.89 -8.77 -8.29
C GLN A 112 -59.55 -7.59 -7.58
N GLU A 113 -58.84 -6.97 -6.64
CA GLU A 113 -59.31 -5.79 -5.91
C GLU A 113 -59.55 -4.59 -6.85
N LEU A 114 -58.62 -4.32 -7.79
CA LEU A 114 -58.77 -3.26 -8.82
C LEU A 114 -59.89 -3.53 -9.81
N ALA A 115 -60.26 -4.81 -10.02
CA ALA A 115 -61.38 -5.22 -10.85
C ALA A 115 -62.72 -5.23 -10.14
N ASP A 116 -62.73 -5.02 -8.82
CA ASP A 116 -63.98 -5.00 -8.03
C ASP A 116 -64.94 -3.93 -8.53
N PRO A 117 -66.24 -4.26 -8.69
CA PRO A 117 -67.29 -3.30 -9.11
C PRO A 117 -67.37 -2.03 -8.31
N LYS A 118 -66.90 -2.01 -7.07
CA LYS A 118 -66.84 -0.77 -6.22
C LYS A 118 -66.06 0.36 -6.89
N TRP A 119 -65.13 0.04 -7.79
CA TRP A 119 -64.34 1.00 -8.53
C TRP A 119 -65.03 1.57 -9.78
N ASN A 120 -66.16 1.01 -10.22
CA ASN A 120 -66.86 1.47 -11.41
C ASN A 120 -67.34 2.92 -11.28
N LEU A 121 -67.80 3.33 -10.09
CA LEU A 121 -68.21 4.69 -9.84
C LEU A 121 -67.06 5.69 -9.82
N PRO A 122 -65.94 5.47 -9.10
CA PRO A 122 -64.74 6.28 -9.18
C PRO A 122 -64.13 6.38 -10.60
N LYS A 123 -64.21 5.33 -11.44
CA LYS A 123 -63.71 5.32 -12.82
C LYS A 123 -64.48 6.29 -13.76
N ILE A 124 -65.66 6.81 -13.36
CA ILE A 124 -66.35 7.87 -14.10
C ILE A 124 -65.54 9.16 -14.13
N ILE A 125 -64.71 9.41 -13.13
CA ILE A 125 -63.84 10.58 -13.01
C ILE A 125 -62.57 10.30 -13.80
N PRO A 126 -62.26 11.02 -14.93
CA PRO A 126 -61.19 10.70 -15.82
C PRO A 126 -59.81 10.57 -15.16
N PRO A 127 -59.38 11.47 -14.25
CA PRO A 127 -58.11 11.32 -13.55
C PRO A 127 -58.03 10.05 -12.70
N VAL A 128 -59.10 9.69 -12.00
CA VAL A 128 -59.16 8.48 -11.16
C VAL A 128 -59.10 7.21 -12.00
N ARG A 129 -59.80 7.22 -13.14
CA ARG A 129 -59.75 6.11 -14.09
C ARG A 129 -58.33 5.89 -14.60
N GLN A 130 -57.67 6.96 -15.03
CA GLN A 130 -56.30 6.87 -15.54
C GLN A 130 -55.34 6.38 -14.46
N ASP A 131 -55.46 6.86 -13.23
CA ASP A 131 -54.60 6.44 -12.12
C ASP A 131 -54.79 4.94 -11.79
N LEU A 132 -56.05 4.42 -11.87
CA LEU A 132 -56.35 3.01 -11.69
C LEU A 132 -55.81 2.15 -12.83
N GLU A 133 -55.86 2.64 -14.07
CA GLU A 133 -55.27 2.00 -15.24
C GLU A 133 -53.72 1.94 -15.13
N THR A 134 -53.10 3.06 -14.75
CA THR A 134 -51.65 3.14 -14.48
C THR A 134 -51.25 2.19 -13.37
N ALA A 135 -52.06 2.07 -12.31
CA ALA A 135 -51.82 1.09 -11.25
C ALA A 135 -51.88 -0.37 -11.75
N GLY A 136 -52.80 -0.67 -12.67
CA GLY A 136 -52.81 -1.96 -13.33
C GLY A 136 -51.53 -2.23 -14.11
N MET A 137 -51.05 -1.25 -14.88
CA MET A 137 -49.77 -1.34 -15.59
C MET A 137 -48.58 -1.54 -14.64
N CYS A 138 -48.57 -0.93 -13.46
CA CYS A 138 -47.57 -1.20 -12.46
C CYS A 138 -47.57 -2.69 -12.02
N LEU A 139 -48.74 -3.30 -11.85
CA LEU A 139 -48.83 -4.74 -11.54
C LEU A 139 -48.40 -5.60 -12.70
N ASP A 140 -48.64 -5.19 -13.97
CA ASP A 140 -48.12 -5.88 -15.15
C ASP A 140 -46.55 -5.91 -15.13
N ILE A 141 -45.92 -4.81 -14.77
CA ILE A 141 -44.46 -4.72 -14.64
C ILE A 141 -43.96 -5.61 -13.48
N VAL A 142 -44.71 -5.71 -12.38
CA VAL A 142 -44.36 -6.62 -11.26
C VAL A 142 -44.42 -8.06 -11.71
N ASP A 143 -45.48 -8.49 -12.33
CA ASP A 143 -45.66 -9.85 -12.79
C ASP A 143 -44.61 -10.23 -13.87
N LYS A 144 -44.33 -9.27 -14.77
CA LYS A 144 -43.28 -9.41 -15.76
C LYS A 144 -41.92 -9.54 -15.09
N SER A 145 -41.61 -8.68 -14.15
CA SER A 145 -40.34 -8.72 -13.39
C SER A 145 -40.18 -10.04 -12.63
N SER A 146 -41.27 -10.55 -12.03
CA SER A 146 -41.26 -11.89 -11.42
C SER A 146 -40.88 -12.97 -12.41
N GLY A 147 -41.48 -12.94 -13.62
CA GLY A 147 -41.27 -13.95 -14.65
C GLY A 147 -39.91 -13.93 -15.31
N ILE A 148 -39.41 -12.76 -15.71
CA ILE A 148 -38.21 -12.63 -16.54
C ILE A 148 -36.95 -12.23 -15.80
N LEU A 149 -37.05 -11.78 -14.54
CA LEU A 149 -35.90 -11.39 -13.70
C LEU A 149 -35.75 -12.29 -12.47
N LEU A 150 -36.79 -12.33 -11.61
CA LEU A 150 -36.65 -12.99 -10.30
C LEU A 150 -36.58 -14.51 -10.38
N LYS A 151 -37.43 -15.15 -11.19
CA LYS A 151 -37.41 -16.62 -11.40
C LYS A 151 -36.12 -17.09 -12.05
N PRO A 152 -35.64 -16.49 -13.17
CA PRO A 152 -34.34 -16.85 -13.74
C PRO A 152 -33.17 -16.61 -12.81
N ALA A 153 -33.18 -15.52 -12.06
CA ALA A 153 -32.14 -15.26 -11.04
C ALA A 153 -32.13 -16.33 -9.94
N THR A 154 -33.34 -16.80 -9.52
CA THR A 154 -33.47 -17.88 -8.53
C THR A 154 -32.98 -19.22 -9.06
N GLU A 155 -33.29 -19.52 -10.30
CA GLU A 155 -32.79 -20.72 -11.02
C GLU A 155 -31.29 -20.69 -11.14
N ALA A 156 -30.69 -19.54 -11.52
CA ALA A 156 -29.24 -19.38 -11.62
C ALA A 156 -28.54 -19.56 -10.26
N VAL A 157 -29.13 -19.06 -9.18
CA VAL A 157 -28.60 -19.29 -7.81
C VAL A 157 -28.71 -20.76 -7.43
N ARG A 158 -29.79 -21.45 -7.81
CA ARG A 158 -29.99 -22.89 -7.57
C ARG A 158 -28.98 -23.74 -8.33
N ASP A 159 -28.79 -23.44 -9.62
CA ASP A 159 -27.94 -24.20 -10.52
C ASP A 159 -26.44 -23.95 -10.30
N SER A 160 -26.09 -22.78 -9.75
CA SER A 160 -24.70 -22.42 -9.43
C SER A 160 -24.07 -23.31 -8.36
N GLY A 161 -24.88 -24.05 -7.59
CA GLY A 161 -24.40 -24.85 -6.45
C GLY A 161 -23.78 -24.00 -5.34
N LEU A 162 -24.06 -22.70 -5.32
CA LEU A 162 -23.56 -21.79 -4.30
C LEU A 162 -24.02 -22.26 -2.92
N PRO A 163 -23.12 -22.48 -1.96
CA PRO A 163 -23.51 -22.87 -0.62
C PRO A 163 -24.35 -21.77 0.02
N SER A 164 -25.48 -22.14 0.61
CA SER A 164 -26.47 -21.23 1.18
C SER A 164 -25.96 -20.39 2.37
N GLU A 165 -24.80 -20.69 2.92
CA GLU A 165 -24.26 -20.05 4.12
C GLU A 165 -22.74 -19.86 4.14
N GLU A 166 -21.97 -20.37 3.19
CA GLU A 166 -20.52 -20.18 3.17
C GLU A 166 -20.14 -18.91 2.45
N ASN A 167 -19.41 -18.08 3.17
CA ASN A 167 -18.84 -16.84 2.68
C ASN A 167 -17.83 -17.15 1.57
N VAL A 168 -18.10 -16.75 0.35
CA VAL A 168 -17.06 -16.62 -0.65
C VAL A 168 -16.17 -15.47 -0.19
N ASP A 169 -14.96 -15.84 0.16
CA ASP A 169 -13.93 -14.89 0.53
C ASP A 169 -13.39 -14.25 -0.76
N LEU A 170 -13.93 -13.07 -1.10
CA LEU A 170 -13.43 -12.31 -2.27
C LEU A 170 -12.04 -11.74 -2.03
N ASP A 171 -11.54 -11.79 -0.79
CA ASP A 171 -10.15 -11.47 -0.49
C ASP A 171 -9.23 -12.65 -0.88
N ASN A 172 -9.82 -13.85 -1.15
CA ASN A 172 -9.11 -15.01 -1.68
C ASN A 172 -9.34 -15.10 -3.21
N LEU A 173 -8.34 -14.70 -3.98
CA LEU A 173 -8.34 -14.74 -5.46
C LEU A 173 -8.06 -16.16 -5.98
N GLY A 174 -8.68 -17.17 -5.36
CA GLY A 174 -8.54 -18.57 -5.69
C GLY A 174 -9.45 -19.02 -6.83
N LYS A 175 -9.30 -20.30 -7.20
CA LYS A 175 -10.04 -20.93 -8.29
C LYS A 175 -11.56 -20.87 -8.10
N GLU A 176 -12.04 -21.02 -6.86
CA GLU A 176 -13.48 -20.99 -6.54
C GLU A 176 -14.07 -19.61 -6.83
N THR A 177 -13.35 -18.54 -6.48
CA THR A 177 -13.74 -17.16 -6.79
C THR A 177 -13.79 -16.92 -8.30
N GLY A 178 -12.83 -17.46 -9.06
CA GLY A 178 -12.84 -17.42 -10.52
C GLY A 178 -14.07 -18.10 -11.12
N MET A 179 -14.41 -19.30 -10.66
CA MET A 179 -15.63 -20.00 -11.10
C MET A 179 -16.91 -19.21 -10.80
N LEU A 180 -16.97 -18.53 -9.66
CA LEU A 180 -18.10 -17.65 -9.33
C LEU A 180 -18.21 -16.46 -10.28
N PHE A 181 -17.10 -15.89 -10.72
CA PHE A 181 -17.13 -14.79 -11.68
C PHE A 181 -17.69 -15.22 -13.04
N TYR A 182 -17.46 -16.45 -13.50
CA TYR A 182 -18.14 -16.98 -14.67
C TYR A 182 -19.66 -17.06 -14.45
N VAL A 183 -20.09 -17.60 -13.30
CA VAL A 183 -21.53 -17.69 -12.99
C VAL A 183 -22.16 -16.29 -12.96
N TYR A 184 -21.48 -15.29 -12.40
CA TYR A 184 -21.98 -13.92 -12.39
C TYR A 184 -22.01 -13.29 -13.78
N ALA A 185 -21.00 -13.56 -14.61
CA ALA A 185 -20.97 -13.07 -15.98
C ALA A 185 -22.16 -13.62 -16.78
N ASP A 186 -22.40 -14.93 -16.72
CA ASP A 186 -23.50 -15.59 -17.41
C ASP A 186 -24.87 -15.14 -16.88
N LEU A 187 -24.98 -14.92 -15.56
CA LEU A 187 -26.20 -14.40 -14.96
C LEU A 187 -26.50 -12.97 -15.45
N ILE A 188 -25.50 -12.09 -15.53
CA ILE A 188 -25.65 -10.73 -16.03
C ILE A 188 -26.06 -10.74 -17.50
N ASP A 189 -25.42 -11.57 -18.33
CA ASP A 189 -25.78 -11.69 -19.76
C ASP A 189 -27.21 -12.14 -19.94
N ASN A 190 -27.69 -13.09 -19.15
CA ASN A 190 -29.06 -13.62 -19.24
C ASN A 190 -30.10 -12.61 -18.71
N LEU A 191 -29.79 -11.83 -17.65
CA LEU A 191 -30.74 -10.93 -17.02
C LEU A 191 -30.72 -9.51 -17.62
N SER A 192 -29.65 -9.08 -18.25
CA SER A 192 -29.50 -7.72 -18.79
C SER A 192 -30.58 -7.35 -19.85
N PRO A 193 -30.94 -8.23 -20.80
CA PRO A 193 -32.06 -7.96 -21.74
C PRO A 193 -33.39 -7.80 -21.01
N ALA A 194 -33.69 -8.69 -20.07
CA ALA A 194 -34.92 -8.65 -19.27
C ALA A 194 -35.02 -7.40 -18.41
N LEU A 195 -33.90 -6.96 -17.79
CA LEU A 195 -33.83 -5.72 -17.05
C LEU A 195 -34.15 -4.50 -17.94
N THR A 196 -33.57 -4.47 -19.15
CA THR A 196 -33.83 -3.40 -20.13
C THR A 196 -35.31 -3.33 -20.51
N GLU A 197 -35.96 -4.48 -20.69
CA GLU A 197 -37.38 -4.58 -21.03
C GLU A 197 -38.26 -4.04 -19.90
N VAL A 198 -37.99 -4.43 -18.66
CA VAL A 198 -38.70 -3.92 -17.47
C VAL A 198 -38.51 -2.41 -17.30
N MET A 199 -37.31 -1.91 -17.52
CA MET A 199 -37.00 -0.47 -17.42
C MET A 199 -37.71 0.34 -18.51
N THR A 200 -37.79 -0.20 -19.72
CA THR A 200 -38.55 0.42 -20.83
C THR A 200 -40.03 0.52 -20.50
N ASP A 201 -40.59 -0.52 -19.90
CA ASP A 201 -42.01 -0.49 -19.46
C ASP A 201 -42.25 0.53 -18.35
N LEU A 202 -41.33 0.69 -17.42
CA LEU A 202 -41.36 1.71 -16.39
C LEU A 202 -41.33 3.15 -16.94
N ASP A 203 -40.51 3.37 -17.96
CA ASP A 203 -40.41 4.68 -18.61
C ASP A 203 -41.68 5.04 -19.40
N ASN A 204 -42.35 4.04 -19.96
CA ASN A 204 -43.59 4.18 -20.72
C ASN A 204 -44.83 4.31 -19.82
N LEU A 205 -44.73 4.22 -18.48
CA LEU A 205 -45.89 4.39 -17.59
C LEU A 205 -46.50 5.77 -17.72
N PRO A 206 -47.85 5.88 -17.88
CA PRO A 206 -48.54 7.16 -17.84
C PRO A 206 -48.30 7.89 -16.53
N LYS A 207 -48.32 9.24 -16.58
CA LYS A 207 -48.21 10.05 -15.37
C LYS A 207 -49.46 9.91 -14.49
N PHE A 208 -49.24 9.77 -13.19
CA PHE A 208 -50.34 9.86 -12.22
C PHE A 208 -50.82 11.30 -12.08
N HIS A 209 -52.13 11.49 -11.97
CA HIS A 209 -52.73 12.78 -11.71
C HIS A 209 -52.63 13.20 -10.23
N ILE A 210 -52.40 12.23 -9.36
CA ILE A 210 -52.24 12.45 -7.94
C ILE A 210 -50.78 12.77 -7.68
N GLY A 211 -50.52 14.04 -7.32
CA GLY A 211 -49.16 14.60 -7.20
C GLY A 211 -48.22 13.77 -6.32
N MET A 212 -48.71 13.24 -5.19
CA MET A 212 -47.88 12.40 -4.32
C MET A 212 -47.45 11.06 -4.98
N LEU A 213 -48.31 10.50 -5.85
CA LEU A 213 -47.99 9.29 -6.64
C LEU A 213 -47.00 9.64 -7.75
N GLU A 214 -47.24 10.75 -8.44
CA GLU A 214 -46.32 11.21 -9.48
C GLU A 214 -44.96 11.59 -8.93
N ASP A 215 -44.86 12.31 -7.81
CA ASP A 215 -43.60 12.68 -7.17
C ASP A 215 -42.75 11.45 -6.81
N ALA A 216 -43.40 10.38 -6.40
CA ALA A 216 -42.69 9.16 -6.06
C ALA A 216 -42.27 8.36 -7.31
N VAL A 217 -43.07 8.37 -8.38
CA VAL A 217 -42.74 7.74 -9.67
C VAL A 217 -41.79 8.62 -10.46
N ALA A 218 -41.88 9.94 -10.38
CA ALA A 218 -40.99 10.87 -11.08
C ALA A 218 -39.51 10.65 -10.72
N LYS A 219 -39.21 10.28 -9.48
CA LYS A 219 -37.86 9.89 -9.08
C LYS A 219 -37.29 8.73 -9.92
N TYR A 220 -38.15 7.80 -10.36
CA TYR A 220 -37.78 6.66 -11.18
C TYR A 220 -37.85 6.93 -12.68
N ARG A 221 -38.69 7.89 -13.11
CA ARG A 221 -38.70 8.40 -14.49
C ARG A 221 -37.48 9.30 -14.80
N ALA A 222 -36.89 9.90 -13.79
CA ALA A 222 -35.61 10.61 -13.90
C ALA A 222 -34.39 9.66 -14.02
N LEU A 223 -34.64 8.34 -13.90
CA LEU A 223 -33.62 7.30 -14.04
C LEU A 223 -33.29 6.85 -15.50
N PRO A 224 -33.99 7.22 -16.60
CA PRO A 224 -33.68 6.69 -17.94
C PRO A 224 -32.24 6.97 -18.36
N GLU A 225 -31.73 8.20 -18.20
CA GLU A 225 -30.32 8.51 -18.51
C GLU A 225 -29.36 7.74 -17.63
N LEU A 226 -29.68 7.61 -16.38
CA LEU A 226 -29.01 6.83 -15.38
C LEU A 226 -29.05 5.33 -15.69
N THR A 227 -30.21 4.86 -16.11
CA THR A 227 -30.45 3.45 -16.43
C THR A 227 -29.72 3.06 -17.71
N GLU A 228 -29.65 3.92 -18.70
CA GLU A 228 -28.91 3.66 -19.95
C GLU A 228 -27.42 3.55 -19.69
N GLN A 229 -26.84 4.49 -18.92
CA GLN A 229 -25.44 4.43 -18.51
C GLN A 229 -25.15 3.19 -17.67
N PHE A 230 -25.97 2.91 -16.67
CA PHE A 230 -25.84 1.75 -15.80
C PHE A 230 -26.02 0.43 -16.54
N ASN A 231 -27.01 0.33 -17.46
CA ASN A 231 -27.21 -0.83 -18.31
C ASN A 231 -26.01 -1.05 -19.26
N THR A 232 -25.43 0.02 -19.77
CA THR A 232 -24.23 -0.05 -20.61
C THR A 232 -23.06 -0.63 -19.82
N LEU A 233 -22.86 -0.17 -18.58
CA LEU A 233 -21.82 -0.68 -17.69
C LEU A 233 -22.06 -2.15 -17.31
N ILE A 234 -23.28 -2.51 -16.93
CA ILE A 234 -23.63 -3.91 -16.59
C ILE A 234 -23.37 -4.84 -17.75
N ARG A 235 -23.77 -4.46 -18.98
CA ARG A 235 -23.55 -5.28 -20.17
C ARG A 235 -22.07 -5.46 -20.54
N ARG A 236 -21.22 -4.54 -20.17
CA ARG A 236 -19.77 -4.61 -20.40
C ARG A 236 -19.06 -5.44 -19.33
N ALA A 237 -19.59 -5.47 -18.10
CA ALA A 237 -18.94 -6.11 -16.96
C ALA A 237 -18.60 -7.61 -17.19
N PRO A 238 -19.45 -8.45 -17.81
CA PRO A 238 -19.12 -9.83 -18.11
C PRO A 238 -17.81 -9.97 -18.90
N ASP A 239 -17.66 -9.23 -19.97
CA ASP A 239 -16.54 -9.38 -20.91
C ASP A 239 -15.31 -8.56 -20.54
N GLU A 240 -15.51 -7.38 -19.90
CA GLU A 240 -14.40 -6.47 -19.60
C GLU A 240 -13.85 -6.62 -18.17
N LEU A 241 -14.55 -7.32 -17.28
CA LEU A 241 -14.15 -7.53 -15.89
C LEU A 241 -14.23 -8.99 -15.45
N LEU A 242 -15.43 -9.60 -15.51
CA LEU A 242 -15.67 -10.86 -14.81
C LEU A 242 -15.01 -12.05 -15.49
N ARG A 243 -15.15 -12.22 -16.81
CA ARG A 243 -14.51 -13.32 -17.54
C ARG A 243 -13.00 -13.21 -17.55
N PRO A 244 -12.37 -12.06 -17.84
CA PRO A 244 -10.91 -11.95 -17.73
C PRO A 244 -10.39 -12.28 -16.33
N ALA A 245 -11.09 -11.83 -15.26
CA ALA A 245 -10.72 -12.19 -13.90
C ALA A 245 -10.92 -13.68 -13.61
N ALA A 246 -12.04 -14.26 -14.08
CA ALA A 246 -12.32 -15.69 -13.94
C ALA A 246 -11.27 -16.57 -14.66
N ASP A 247 -10.87 -16.20 -15.86
CA ASP A 247 -9.84 -16.89 -16.66
C ASP A 247 -8.53 -16.98 -15.87
N VAL A 248 -8.05 -15.84 -15.36
CA VAL A 248 -6.78 -15.78 -14.62
C VAL A 248 -6.89 -16.53 -13.29
N MET A 249 -7.95 -16.31 -12.51
CA MET A 249 -8.13 -16.96 -11.20
C MET A 249 -8.32 -18.49 -11.33
N THR A 250 -8.85 -18.97 -12.46
CA THR A 250 -9.04 -20.40 -12.68
C THR A 250 -7.77 -21.07 -13.20
N ASP A 251 -7.04 -20.43 -14.12
CA ASP A 251 -5.81 -20.96 -14.72
C ASP A 251 -4.59 -20.77 -13.80
N LYS A 252 -4.49 -19.63 -13.13
CA LYS A 252 -3.41 -19.18 -12.25
C LYS A 252 -3.95 -18.69 -10.91
N PRO A 253 -4.60 -19.55 -10.11
CA PRO A 253 -5.15 -19.12 -8.83
C PRO A 253 -4.03 -18.56 -7.94
N PHE A 254 -4.34 -17.51 -7.19
CA PHE A 254 -3.32 -16.75 -6.40
C PHE A 254 -2.63 -17.65 -5.36
N ASP A 255 -3.31 -18.65 -4.83
CA ASP A 255 -2.75 -19.65 -3.92
C ASP A 255 -1.68 -20.54 -4.59
N SER A 256 -1.63 -20.58 -5.94
CA SER A 256 -0.57 -21.25 -6.71
C SER A 256 0.73 -20.42 -6.84
N LEU A 257 0.76 -19.20 -6.25
CA LEU A 257 1.93 -18.33 -6.24
C LEU A 257 3.16 -19.02 -5.62
N HIS A 258 2.94 -19.86 -4.60
CA HIS A 258 4.00 -20.65 -3.97
C HIS A 258 4.19 -21.97 -4.69
N LYS A 259 5.39 -22.21 -5.21
CA LYS A 259 5.72 -23.42 -5.95
C LYS A 259 7.19 -23.79 -5.76
N ASP A 260 7.46 -25.08 -5.47
CA ASP A 260 8.82 -25.63 -5.38
C ASP A 260 9.74 -24.83 -4.43
N ASP A 261 9.24 -24.44 -3.26
CA ASP A 261 9.90 -23.56 -2.27
C ASP A 261 10.32 -22.19 -2.86
N GLY A 262 9.53 -21.65 -3.75
CA GLY A 262 9.75 -20.34 -4.38
C GLY A 262 8.45 -19.68 -4.82
N ILE A 263 8.57 -18.60 -5.57
CA ILE A 263 7.43 -17.83 -6.12
C ILE A 263 7.32 -18.13 -7.62
N ASP A 264 6.14 -18.57 -8.08
CA ASP A 264 5.85 -18.73 -9.50
C ASP A 264 5.58 -17.35 -10.12
N THR A 265 6.57 -16.84 -10.84
CA THR A 265 6.50 -15.52 -11.47
C THR A 265 5.45 -15.43 -12.58
N SER A 266 5.01 -16.58 -13.12
CA SER A 266 3.93 -16.60 -14.12
C SER A 266 2.58 -16.23 -13.53
N VAL A 267 2.36 -16.48 -12.24
CA VAL A 267 1.18 -16.01 -11.50
C VAL A 267 1.25 -14.49 -11.34
N VAL A 268 2.42 -13.96 -10.91
CA VAL A 268 2.62 -12.51 -10.77
C VAL A 268 2.30 -11.79 -12.09
N ILE A 269 2.87 -12.25 -13.21
CA ILE A 269 2.63 -11.65 -14.54
C ILE A 269 1.15 -11.74 -14.91
N ALA A 270 0.50 -12.90 -14.70
CA ALA A 270 -0.90 -13.09 -15.05
C ALA A 270 -1.82 -12.09 -14.33
N TYR A 271 -1.57 -11.82 -13.03
CA TYR A 271 -2.36 -10.83 -12.28
C TYR A 271 -2.03 -9.38 -12.66
N MET A 272 -0.80 -9.09 -13.05
CA MET A 272 -0.45 -7.77 -13.59
C MET A 272 -1.10 -7.52 -14.96
N ASP A 273 -1.13 -8.52 -15.82
CA ASP A 273 -1.79 -8.44 -17.13
C ASP A 273 -3.31 -8.35 -16.98
N LEU A 274 -3.89 -9.07 -16.03
CA LEU A 274 -5.29 -8.91 -15.64
C LEU A 274 -5.58 -7.47 -15.21
N GLY A 275 -4.74 -6.91 -14.34
CA GLY A 275 -4.86 -5.52 -13.90
C GLY A 275 -4.91 -4.54 -15.07
N SER A 276 -3.99 -4.69 -16.04
CA SER A 276 -3.98 -3.87 -17.27
C SER A 276 -5.24 -4.08 -18.12
N THR A 277 -5.79 -5.31 -18.17
CA THR A 277 -6.97 -5.67 -18.95
C THR A 277 -8.24 -5.06 -18.38
N ILE A 278 -8.44 -5.14 -17.06
CA ILE A 278 -9.68 -4.67 -16.41
C ILE A 278 -9.65 -3.17 -16.07
N ARG A 279 -8.46 -2.56 -15.99
CA ARG A 279 -8.28 -1.15 -15.62
C ARG A 279 -9.15 -0.17 -16.42
N PRO A 280 -9.21 -0.23 -17.77
CA PRO A 280 -10.03 0.72 -18.53
C PRO A 280 -11.50 0.69 -18.13
N PHE A 281 -12.05 -0.49 -17.86
CA PHE A 281 -13.43 -0.66 -17.41
C PHE A 281 -13.62 -0.09 -15.99
N VAL A 282 -12.72 -0.39 -15.04
CA VAL A 282 -12.82 0.11 -13.66
C VAL A 282 -12.70 1.64 -13.59
N VAL A 283 -11.78 2.23 -14.36
CA VAL A 283 -11.60 3.69 -14.43
C VAL A 283 -12.84 4.35 -15.04
N ASP A 284 -13.41 3.79 -16.10
CA ASP A 284 -14.62 4.32 -16.76
C ASP A 284 -15.83 4.27 -15.81
N ILE A 285 -16.06 3.15 -15.12
CA ILE A 285 -17.10 3.04 -14.08
C ILE A 285 -16.88 4.07 -12.98
N ASN A 286 -15.67 4.15 -12.47
CA ASN A 286 -15.35 5.06 -11.37
C ASN A 286 -15.62 6.51 -11.76
N LYS A 287 -15.23 6.90 -12.95
CA LYS A 287 -15.49 8.23 -13.52
C LYS A 287 -17.00 8.49 -13.62
N GLN A 288 -17.76 7.57 -14.20
CA GLN A 288 -19.21 7.74 -14.38
C GLN A 288 -19.97 7.82 -13.05
N ILE A 289 -19.53 7.08 -12.03
CA ILE A 289 -20.14 7.15 -10.69
C ILE A 289 -19.81 8.48 -10.02
N ASN A 290 -18.58 8.98 -10.12
CA ASN A 290 -18.16 10.23 -9.48
C ASN A 290 -18.67 11.48 -10.19
N GLU A 291 -18.87 11.45 -11.50
CA GLU A 291 -19.43 12.57 -12.29
C GLU A 291 -20.98 12.62 -12.25
N GLY A 292 -21.64 11.52 -11.82
CA GLY A 292 -23.10 11.41 -11.76
C GLY A 292 -23.69 12.06 -10.50
N THR A 293 -24.89 12.64 -10.62
CA THR A 293 -25.68 13.18 -9.50
C THR A 293 -26.26 12.10 -8.56
N PHE A 294 -25.85 10.87 -8.72
CA PHE A 294 -26.35 9.67 -8.07
C PHE A 294 -26.05 9.55 -6.58
N LEU A 295 -24.94 10.15 -6.12
CA LEU A 295 -24.35 9.82 -4.83
C LEU A 295 -25.14 10.39 -3.64
N GLU A 296 -25.89 11.47 -3.85
CA GLU A 296 -26.55 12.19 -2.75
C GLU A 296 -27.74 11.43 -2.14
N ASP A 297 -28.44 10.62 -2.93
CA ASP A 297 -29.66 9.92 -2.50
C ASP A 297 -29.46 8.44 -2.06
N PHE A 298 -28.25 7.87 -2.25
CA PHE A 298 -28.00 6.44 -2.01
C PHE A 298 -26.68 6.17 -1.27
N PRO A 299 -26.68 6.05 0.07
CA PRO A 299 -25.46 5.83 0.89
C PRO A 299 -24.64 4.60 0.52
N GLU A 300 -25.23 3.56 -0.06
CA GLU A 300 -24.53 2.35 -0.51
C GLU A 300 -23.67 2.61 -1.76
N GLN A 301 -24.05 3.58 -2.58
CA GLN A 301 -23.30 3.99 -3.77
C GLN A 301 -22.06 4.80 -3.41
N VAL A 302 -22.12 5.62 -2.35
CA VAL A 302 -20.93 6.30 -1.81
C VAL A 302 -19.84 5.29 -1.42
N LYS A 303 -20.24 4.19 -0.78
CA LYS A 303 -19.30 3.12 -0.41
C LYS A 303 -18.76 2.38 -1.64
N LEU A 304 -19.57 2.21 -2.67
CA LEU A 304 -19.13 1.60 -3.93
C LEU A 304 -18.12 2.51 -4.64
N ALA A 305 -18.39 3.81 -4.73
CA ALA A 305 -17.49 4.79 -5.30
C ALA A 305 -16.13 4.77 -4.58
N GLN A 306 -16.12 4.82 -3.24
CA GLN A 306 -14.88 4.75 -2.45
C GLN A 306 -14.09 3.47 -2.75
N LYS A 307 -14.74 2.32 -2.88
CA LYS A 307 -14.05 1.07 -3.20
C LYS A 307 -13.55 1.01 -4.64
N LEU A 308 -14.26 1.63 -5.58
CA LEU A 308 -13.79 1.76 -6.96
C LEU A 308 -12.62 2.74 -7.07
N ASP A 309 -12.61 3.81 -6.27
CA ASP A 309 -11.46 4.69 -6.13
C ASP A 309 -10.23 3.92 -5.63
N ASP A 310 -10.39 3.11 -4.57
CA ASP A 310 -9.32 2.27 -4.04
C ASP A 310 -8.81 1.28 -5.09
N ILE A 311 -9.71 0.55 -5.77
CA ILE A 311 -9.36 -0.42 -6.81
C ILE A 311 -8.68 0.29 -7.98
N SER A 312 -9.22 1.42 -8.45
CA SER A 312 -8.61 2.21 -9.53
C SER A 312 -7.19 2.64 -9.17
N SER A 313 -6.99 3.14 -7.95
CA SER A 313 -5.67 3.51 -7.43
C SER A 313 -4.71 2.32 -7.40
N TYR A 314 -5.19 1.14 -7.04
CA TYR A 314 -4.38 -0.09 -7.05
C TYR A 314 -3.99 -0.51 -8.46
N LEU A 315 -4.92 -0.46 -9.41
CA LEU A 315 -4.66 -0.79 -10.81
C LEU A 315 -3.67 0.21 -11.43
N ASP A 316 -3.76 1.49 -11.08
CA ASP A 316 -2.80 2.52 -11.51
C ASP A 316 -1.39 2.21 -10.98
N LYS A 317 -1.26 1.79 -9.72
CA LYS A 317 0.03 1.36 -9.15
C LYS A 317 0.57 0.12 -9.84
N LEU A 318 -0.25 -0.90 -10.07
CA LEU A 318 0.18 -2.11 -10.78
C LEU A 318 0.70 -1.78 -12.18
N GLU A 319 -0.02 -0.94 -12.92
CA GLU A 319 0.42 -0.49 -14.25
C GLU A 319 1.73 0.30 -14.19
N HIS A 320 1.89 1.14 -13.18
CA HIS A 320 3.11 1.91 -12.95
C HIS A 320 4.34 1.02 -12.69
N TYR A 321 4.18 -0.07 -11.91
CA TYR A 321 5.28 -1.00 -11.58
C TYR A 321 5.50 -2.10 -12.63
N LYS A 322 4.57 -2.29 -13.56
CA LYS A 322 4.61 -3.38 -14.55
C LYS A 322 5.92 -3.44 -15.36
N PRO A 323 6.46 -2.32 -15.90
CA PRO A 323 7.72 -2.35 -16.64
C PRO A 323 8.89 -2.87 -15.79
N LEU A 324 8.99 -2.46 -14.55
CA LEU A 324 10.01 -2.94 -13.62
C LEU A 324 9.88 -4.43 -13.34
N MET A 325 8.66 -4.89 -13.05
CA MET A 325 8.41 -6.30 -12.77
C MET A 325 8.72 -7.19 -13.98
N GLN A 326 8.34 -6.75 -15.17
CA GLN A 326 8.69 -7.45 -16.42
C GLN A 326 10.21 -7.52 -16.63
N ALA A 327 10.94 -6.43 -16.39
CA ALA A 327 12.39 -6.39 -16.48
C ALA A 327 13.06 -7.31 -15.44
N LEU A 328 12.56 -7.31 -14.19
CA LEU A 328 13.08 -8.16 -13.11
C LEU A 328 12.85 -9.66 -13.37
N ILE A 329 11.64 -10.00 -13.80
CA ILE A 329 11.25 -11.39 -14.02
C ILE A 329 11.90 -11.92 -15.32
N GLY A 330 12.03 -11.08 -16.33
CA GLY A 330 12.49 -11.45 -17.67
C GLY A 330 11.42 -12.25 -18.45
N ASP A 331 11.58 -12.29 -19.74
CA ASP A 331 10.67 -13.02 -20.65
C ASP A 331 11.12 -14.50 -20.78
N GLY A 332 10.92 -15.27 -19.70
CA GLY A 332 11.29 -16.69 -19.64
C GLY A 332 12.80 -16.96 -19.49
N GLU A 333 13.62 -15.94 -19.40
CA GLU A 333 15.06 -16.06 -19.16
C GLU A 333 15.39 -16.37 -17.71
N ASN A 334 16.53 -17.03 -17.49
CA ASN A 334 17.05 -17.16 -16.13
C ASN A 334 17.72 -15.84 -15.71
N LYS A 335 17.32 -15.29 -14.58
CA LYS A 335 17.89 -14.07 -14.00
C LYS A 335 18.54 -14.36 -12.64
N MET A 336 19.55 -13.59 -12.30
CA MET A 336 20.21 -13.67 -10.99
C MET A 336 20.59 -12.28 -10.48
N TYR A 337 20.11 -11.94 -9.30
CA TYR A 337 20.38 -10.69 -8.62
C TYR A 337 21.19 -10.94 -7.34
N LEU A 338 22.15 -10.07 -7.06
CA LEU A 338 22.73 -9.99 -5.72
C LEU A 338 21.78 -9.21 -4.80
N VAL A 339 21.55 -9.73 -3.62
CA VAL A 339 20.83 -9.02 -2.56
C VAL A 339 21.84 -8.65 -1.48
N VAL A 340 22.15 -7.36 -1.37
CA VAL A 340 23.17 -6.83 -0.46
C VAL A 340 22.49 -6.21 0.75
N ALA A 341 22.61 -6.87 1.91
CA ALA A 341 22.16 -6.32 3.18
C ALA A 341 23.27 -5.44 3.78
N GLN A 342 23.06 -4.13 3.80
CA GLN A 342 23.98 -3.15 4.36
C GLN A 342 23.77 -3.00 5.86
N ASN A 343 24.84 -2.96 6.63
CA ASN A 343 24.81 -2.71 8.07
C ASN A 343 24.94 -1.20 8.36
N SER A 344 23.83 -0.56 8.73
CA SER A 344 23.78 0.88 9.02
C SER A 344 24.50 1.25 10.32
N ALA A 345 24.77 0.31 11.24
CA ALA A 345 25.67 0.57 12.39
C ALA A 345 27.08 0.89 11.92
N GLU A 346 27.53 0.34 10.76
CA GLU A 346 28.79 0.69 10.10
C GLU A 346 28.55 1.66 8.94
N LEU A 347 28.11 2.88 9.25
CA LEU A 347 27.55 3.85 8.32
C LEU A 347 28.51 4.20 7.17
N ARG A 348 27.98 4.21 5.93
CA ARG A 348 28.62 4.62 4.68
C ARG A 348 27.69 5.55 3.90
N ALA A 349 28.24 6.31 2.99
CA ALA A 349 27.50 7.29 2.18
C ALA A 349 26.27 6.68 1.46
N CYS A 350 26.34 5.42 1.07
CA CYS A 350 25.25 4.69 0.40
C CYS A 350 24.41 3.83 1.38
N GLY A 351 24.39 4.12 2.70
CA GLY A 351 23.58 3.45 3.71
C GLY A 351 24.38 2.69 4.77
N GLY A 352 25.32 1.82 4.39
CA GLY A 352 26.11 1.06 5.36
C GLY A 352 27.23 0.23 4.73
N PHE A 353 27.93 -0.51 5.56
CA PHE A 353 28.88 -1.53 5.09
C PHE A 353 28.08 -2.76 4.60
N PRO A 354 28.41 -3.38 3.44
CA PRO A 354 27.75 -4.61 3.00
C PRO A 354 28.06 -5.76 3.96
N GLY A 355 27.19 -5.98 4.94
CA GLY A 355 27.43 -6.98 5.99
C GLY A 355 27.26 -8.39 5.48
N SER A 356 26.17 -8.65 4.77
CA SER A 356 25.87 -9.95 4.19
C SER A 356 25.31 -9.82 2.77
N VAL A 357 25.44 -10.89 2.00
CA VAL A 357 25.02 -10.96 0.60
C VAL A 357 24.31 -12.27 0.35
N GLY A 358 23.08 -12.19 -0.12
CA GLY A 358 22.30 -13.29 -0.66
C GLY A 358 22.16 -13.19 -2.18
N THR A 359 21.34 -14.07 -2.74
CA THR A 359 20.99 -14.04 -4.16
C THR A 359 19.49 -14.20 -4.32
N ALA A 360 18.91 -13.53 -5.30
CA ALA A 360 17.56 -13.84 -5.82
C ALA A 360 17.74 -14.41 -7.22
N THR A 361 17.23 -15.60 -7.48
CA THR A 361 17.39 -16.27 -8.77
C THR A 361 16.04 -16.66 -9.35
N ILE A 362 15.82 -16.32 -10.61
CA ILE A 362 14.66 -16.78 -11.38
C ILE A 362 15.14 -17.85 -12.35
N LYS A 363 14.60 -19.06 -12.19
CA LYS A 363 14.91 -20.18 -13.06
C LYS A 363 13.63 -20.89 -13.47
N LYS A 364 13.39 -21.00 -14.78
CA LYS A 364 12.16 -21.60 -15.31
C LYS A 364 10.89 -20.97 -14.72
N GLY A 365 10.92 -19.66 -14.52
CA GLY A 365 9.79 -18.92 -13.95
C GLY A 365 9.63 -19.03 -12.42
N ILE A 366 10.54 -19.69 -11.70
CA ILE A 366 10.49 -19.78 -10.24
C ILE A 366 11.55 -18.86 -9.63
N LEU A 367 11.09 -17.85 -8.86
CA LEU A 367 11.95 -16.98 -8.06
C LEU A 367 12.28 -17.67 -6.73
N LYS A 368 13.56 -17.77 -6.44
CA LYS A 368 14.06 -18.28 -5.16
C LYS A 368 15.09 -17.35 -4.55
N PHE A 369 15.02 -17.20 -3.24
CA PHE A 369 16.06 -16.53 -2.47
C PHE A 369 17.10 -17.55 -1.98
N GLY A 370 18.36 -17.19 -2.05
CA GLY A 370 19.46 -18.00 -1.52
C GLY A 370 19.92 -17.47 -0.18
N ASP A 371 20.57 -18.34 0.60
CA ASP A 371 21.07 -18.01 1.93
C ASP A 371 21.97 -16.77 1.92
N PHE A 372 21.77 -15.90 2.89
CA PHE A 372 22.69 -14.80 3.15
C PHE A 372 23.98 -15.31 3.78
N LYS A 373 25.11 -14.88 3.22
CA LYS A 373 26.45 -15.17 3.70
C LYS A 373 27.19 -13.88 3.98
N THR A 374 28.20 -13.95 4.85
CA THR A 374 29.04 -12.78 5.09
C THR A 374 29.63 -12.25 3.78
N VAL A 375 29.70 -10.94 3.62
CA VAL A 375 30.31 -10.33 2.43
C VAL A 375 31.73 -10.83 2.17
N TYR A 376 32.43 -11.28 3.21
CA TYR A 376 33.82 -11.80 3.10
C TYR A 376 33.90 -13.09 2.29
N ASP A 377 32.85 -13.90 2.30
CA ASP A 377 32.77 -15.16 1.58
C ASP A 377 32.24 -14.99 0.15
N VAL A 378 31.44 -13.93 -0.10
CA VAL A 378 30.72 -13.76 -1.35
C VAL A 378 31.38 -12.74 -2.28
N ILE A 379 31.74 -11.56 -1.77
CA ILE A 379 32.37 -10.50 -2.57
C ILE A 379 33.86 -10.44 -2.29
N PRO A 380 34.73 -10.79 -3.28
CA PRO A 380 36.16 -10.66 -3.12
C PRO A 380 36.58 -9.24 -2.80
N GLN A 381 37.69 -9.08 -2.08
CA GLN A 381 38.23 -7.77 -1.77
C GLN A 381 38.57 -6.96 -3.03
N LYS A 382 39.15 -7.64 -4.04
CA LYS A 382 39.55 -6.98 -5.29
C LYS A 382 38.43 -7.03 -6.31
N HIS A 383 38.05 -5.88 -6.86
CA HIS A 383 37.17 -5.80 -8.05
C HIS A 383 37.89 -6.39 -9.29
N GLY A 384 37.12 -6.66 -10.32
CA GLY A 384 37.69 -7.13 -11.61
C GLY A 384 38.41 -6.01 -12.37
N SER A 385 39.23 -6.40 -13.37
CA SER A 385 39.92 -5.45 -14.26
C SER A 385 39.00 -4.64 -15.17
N SER A 386 37.72 -5.02 -15.25
CA SER A 386 36.67 -4.28 -15.98
C SER A 386 36.35 -2.94 -15.35
N ILE A 387 36.50 -2.80 -14.03
CA ILE A 387 36.21 -1.54 -13.34
C ILE A 387 37.37 -0.58 -13.53
N LYS A 388 37.06 0.58 -14.12
CA LYS A 388 37.96 1.72 -14.23
C LYS A 388 37.46 2.80 -13.27
N PHE A 389 38.36 3.40 -12.51
CA PHE A 389 38.05 4.49 -11.60
C PHE A 389 38.49 5.81 -12.22
N SER A 390 37.62 6.82 -12.15
CA SER A 390 37.94 8.18 -12.56
C SER A 390 38.87 8.85 -11.53
N GLU A 391 39.52 9.94 -11.92
CA GLU A 391 40.34 10.74 -11.01
C GLU A 391 39.49 11.34 -9.88
N SER A 392 38.24 11.71 -10.17
CA SER A 392 37.33 12.22 -9.16
C SER A 392 36.93 11.13 -8.15
N GLU A 393 36.68 9.89 -8.57
CA GLU A 393 36.42 8.77 -7.65
C GLU A 393 37.63 8.52 -6.72
N VAL A 394 38.85 8.51 -7.29
CA VAL A 394 40.07 8.33 -6.51
C VAL A 394 40.26 9.46 -5.48
N THR A 395 39.94 10.69 -5.87
CA THR A 395 40.05 11.87 -5.02
C THR A 395 39.03 11.86 -3.89
N LEU A 396 37.74 11.64 -4.21
CA LEU A 396 36.64 11.69 -3.25
C LEU A 396 36.65 10.50 -2.30
N PHE A 397 36.72 9.28 -2.86
CA PHE A 397 36.46 8.05 -2.11
C PHE A 397 37.74 7.33 -1.68
N HIS A 398 38.90 7.87 -1.98
CA HIS A 398 40.25 7.44 -1.57
C HIS A 398 40.71 6.10 -2.16
N LYS A 399 41.96 6.12 -2.68
CA LYS A 399 42.61 4.97 -3.31
C LYS A 399 42.68 3.74 -2.41
N ASP A 400 43.08 3.88 -1.16
CA ASP A 400 43.37 2.76 -0.23
C ASP A 400 42.07 2.19 0.40
N TRP A 401 40.98 2.85 0.23
CA TRP A 401 39.70 2.45 0.82
C TRP A 401 38.71 1.98 -0.25
N TYR A 402 38.24 2.87 -1.10
CA TYR A 402 37.25 2.61 -2.13
C TYR A 402 37.84 1.84 -3.32
N VAL A 403 38.90 2.37 -3.93
CA VAL A 403 39.51 1.77 -5.13
C VAL A 403 40.16 0.42 -4.84
N ALA A 404 40.80 0.25 -3.67
CA ALA A 404 41.48 -0.97 -3.31
C ALA A 404 40.54 -2.10 -2.86
N LYS A 405 39.31 -1.79 -2.45
CA LYS A 405 38.42 -2.75 -1.76
C LYS A 405 36.99 -2.67 -2.30
N ALA A 406 36.61 -3.61 -3.14
CA ALA A 406 35.23 -3.70 -3.69
C ALA A 406 34.16 -3.67 -2.59
N ARG A 407 34.42 -4.25 -1.41
CA ARG A 407 33.51 -4.23 -0.26
C ARG A 407 33.29 -2.83 0.32
N SER A 408 34.11 -1.84 -0.04
CA SER A 408 33.95 -0.44 0.34
C SER A 408 33.26 0.40 -0.72
N ALA A 409 32.65 -0.20 -1.73
CA ALA A 409 31.94 0.53 -2.80
C ALA A 409 30.86 1.47 -2.25
N SER A 410 30.17 1.09 -1.16
CA SER A 410 29.17 1.91 -0.49
C SER A 410 29.70 3.21 0.14
N ALA A 411 31.01 3.47 0.07
CA ALA A 411 31.56 4.80 0.36
C ALA A 411 31.18 5.87 -0.69
N ASN A 412 30.81 5.42 -1.90
CA ASN A 412 30.24 6.26 -2.95
C ASN A 412 28.73 6.36 -2.73
N PRO A 413 28.12 7.55 -2.68
CA PRO A 413 26.68 7.69 -2.57
C PRO A 413 25.91 7.30 -3.84
N ASP A 414 26.57 7.22 -5.00
CA ASP A 414 25.98 6.81 -6.27
C ASP A 414 25.78 5.29 -6.31
N PHE A 415 24.56 4.82 -6.00
CA PHE A 415 24.32 3.38 -5.86
C PHE A 415 24.53 2.58 -7.14
N PRO A 416 24.12 3.01 -8.34
CA PRO A 416 24.43 2.28 -9.57
C PRO A 416 25.92 1.95 -9.71
N ARG A 417 26.77 2.89 -9.34
CA ARG A 417 28.22 2.67 -9.34
C ARG A 417 28.70 1.67 -8.28
N CYS A 418 28.10 1.70 -7.10
CA CYS A 418 28.36 0.71 -6.04
C CYS A 418 27.99 -0.71 -6.52
N ALA A 419 26.80 -0.82 -7.10
CA ALA A 419 26.25 -2.07 -7.60
C ALA A 419 27.12 -2.66 -8.73
N GLU A 420 27.56 -1.84 -9.67
CA GLU A 420 28.48 -2.24 -10.75
C GLU A 420 29.78 -2.84 -10.19
N ILE A 421 30.36 -2.19 -9.16
CA ILE A 421 31.60 -2.68 -8.52
C ILE A 421 31.35 -4.01 -7.80
N TRP A 422 30.24 -4.16 -7.08
CA TRP A 422 29.91 -5.42 -6.41
C TRP A 422 29.61 -6.55 -7.39
N ALA A 423 28.83 -6.28 -8.44
CA ALA A 423 28.55 -7.26 -9.49
C ALA A 423 29.82 -7.72 -10.23
N ALA A 424 30.72 -6.80 -10.54
CA ALA A 424 32.01 -7.12 -11.17
C ALA A 424 32.91 -7.94 -10.25
N ALA A 425 32.96 -7.60 -8.96
CA ALA A 425 33.74 -8.35 -7.97
C ALA A 425 33.20 -9.76 -7.76
N TYR A 426 31.86 -9.92 -7.67
CA TYR A 426 31.19 -11.23 -7.60
C TYR A 426 31.52 -12.08 -8.83
N GLY A 427 31.28 -11.53 -10.03
CA GLY A 427 31.54 -12.24 -11.29
C GLY A 427 32.97 -12.66 -11.53
N ARG A 428 33.94 -12.13 -10.77
CA ARG A 428 35.35 -12.55 -10.80
C ARG A 428 35.56 -13.89 -10.09
N SER A 429 34.81 -14.17 -9.02
CA SER A 429 34.97 -15.38 -8.20
C SER A 429 33.90 -16.44 -8.48
N HIS A 430 32.87 -16.12 -9.21
CA HIS A 430 31.75 -16.99 -9.51
C HIS A 430 31.57 -17.16 -11.01
N LYS A 431 31.05 -18.31 -11.44
CA LYS A 431 30.80 -18.60 -12.86
C LYS A 431 29.64 -17.76 -13.43
N THR A 432 28.63 -17.45 -12.60
CA THR A 432 27.45 -16.67 -12.96
C THR A 432 27.71 -15.20 -12.66
N LYS A 433 27.38 -14.33 -13.60
CA LYS A 433 27.41 -12.89 -13.41
C LYS A 433 26.02 -12.41 -13.03
N PRO A 434 25.88 -11.49 -12.08
CA PRO A 434 24.58 -10.94 -11.73
C PRO A 434 24.00 -10.11 -12.88
N ASP A 435 22.68 -10.19 -13.06
CA ASP A 435 21.90 -9.32 -13.95
C ASP A 435 21.59 -7.98 -13.29
N GLY A 436 21.64 -7.94 -11.96
CA GLY A 436 21.46 -6.72 -11.18
C GLY A 436 21.86 -6.90 -9.71
N VAL A 437 21.68 -5.81 -8.96
CA VAL A 437 21.95 -5.75 -7.52
C VAL A 437 20.78 -5.05 -6.84
N ILE A 438 20.27 -5.66 -5.80
CA ILE A 438 19.29 -5.10 -4.87
C ILE A 438 20.02 -4.80 -3.56
N SER A 439 19.91 -3.60 -3.06
CA SER A 439 20.48 -3.20 -1.78
C SER A 439 19.40 -2.81 -0.81
N LEU A 440 19.52 -3.28 0.41
CA LEU A 440 18.59 -2.95 1.49
C LEU A 440 19.35 -2.74 2.80
N THR A 441 18.75 -1.95 3.67
CA THR A 441 19.23 -1.77 5.04
C THR A 441 18.22 -2.34 6.02
N PRO A 442 18.55 -2.53 7.30
CA PRO A 442 17.62 -3.06 8.30
C PRO A 442 16.32 -2.29 8.48
N HIS A 443 16.29 -1.02 8.08
CA HIS A 443 15.09 -0.19 8.14
C HIS A 443 13.89 -0.82 7.42
N ILE A 444 14.14 -1.55 6.31
CA ILE A 444 13.08 -2.17 5.54
C ILE A 444 12.34 -3.24 6.34
N ILE A 445 13.05 -3.98 7.20
CA ILE A 445 12.46 -5.03 8.04
C ILE A 445 11.44 -4.40 9.00
N GLN A 446 11.80 -3.29 9.64
CA GLN A 446 10.89 -2.57 10.53
C GLN A 446 9.70 -1.98 9.77
N ARG A 447 9.91 -1.42 8.57
CA ARG A 447 8.84 -0.87 7.72
C ARG A 447 7.86 -1.92 7.19
N LEU A 448 8.26 -3.19 7.16
CA LEU A 448 7.38 -4.30 6.82
C LEU A 448 6.49 -4.76 7.98
N MET A 449 6.85 -4.47 9.23
CA MET A 449 6.13 -4.95 10.41
C MET A 449 4.68 -4.45 10.55
N PRO A 450 4.27 -3.27 10.08
CA PRO A 450 2.85 -2.91 10.00
C PRO A 450 2.01 -3.86 9.13
N ILE A 451 2.64 -4.55 8.17
CA ILE A 451 1.99 -5.52 7.28
C ILE A 451 2.04 -6.92 7.90
N THR A 452 3.22 -7.33 8.39
CA THR A 452 3.46 -8.70 8.90
C THR A 452 3.10 -8.88 10.38
N GLY A 453 2.99 -7.78 11.12
CA GLY A 453 2.90 -7.79 12.59
C GLY A 453 4.25 -8.06 13.27
N PRO A 454 4.32 -7.94 14.61
CA PRO A 454 5.53 -8.12 15.39
C PRO A 454 6.04 -9.56 15.34
N VAL A 455 7.37 -9.77 15.49
CA VAL A 455 8.00 -11.09 15.53
C VAL A 455 8.72 -11.30 16.86
N THR A 456 8.70 -12.54 17.38
CA THR A 456 9.40 -12.89 18.61
C THR A 456 10.60 -13.77 18.29
N LEU A 457 11.79 -13.34 18.70
CA LEU A 457 13.05 -14.03 18.49
C LEU A 457 13.25 -15.20 19.45
N SER A 458 14.17 -16.11 19.11
CA SER A 458 14.55 -17.28 19.92
C SER A 458 15.08 -16.91 21.31
N ASN A 459 15.57 -15.69 21.51
CA ASN A 459 16.01 -15.18 22.81
C ASN A 459 14.85 -14.57 23.64
N GLY A 460 13.60 -14.58 23.14
CA GLY A 460 12.41 -14.08 23.81
C GLY A 460 12.10 -12.60 23.56
N VAL A 461 12.93 -11.88 22.83
CA VAL A 461 12.68 -10.47 22.50
C VAL A 461 11.64 -10.37 21.38
N THR A 462 10.62 -9.56 21.60
CA THR A 462 9.62 -9.24 20.57
C THR A 462 9.97 -7.91 19.90
N LEU A 463 10.03 -7.94 18.57
CA LEU A 463 10.33 -6.80 17.71
C LEU A 463 9.07 -6.36 16.99
N ASP A 464 8.81 -5.06 16.98
CA ASP A 464 7.69 -4.41 16.29
C ASP A 464 8.17 -3.24 15.42
N GLU A 465 7.22 -2.52 14.83
CA GLU A 465 7.47 -1.36 13.96
C GLU A 465 8.14 -0.16 14.66
N ASN A 466 8.30 -0.18 15.98
CA ASN A 466 8.94 0.89 16.72
C ASN A 466 10.32 0.53 17.26
N TYR A 467 10.59 -0.76 17.48
CA TYR A 467 11.78 -1.21 18.22
C TYR A 467 12.76 -2.05 17.41
N CYS A 468 12.33 -2.67 16.30
CA CYS A 468 13.11 -3.64 15.55
C CYS A 468 14.52 -3.13 15.18
N ILE A 469 14.60 -1.97 14.53
CA ILE A 469 15.88 -1.48 14.01
C ILE A 469 16.81 -1.04 15.14
N TRP A 470 16.26 -0.43 16.20
CA TRP A 470 17.06 -0.01 17.34
C TRP A 470 17.64 -1.23 18.06
N TYR A 471 16.84 -2.26 18.32
CA TYR A 471 17.33 -3.50 18.89
C TYR A 471 18.46 -4.12 18.06
N LEU A 472 18.22 -4.35 16.78
CA LEU A 472 19.18 -5.03 15.90
C LEU A 472 20.48 -4.25 15.67
N GLN A 473 20.44 -2.92 15.72
CA GLN A 473 21.60 -2.08 15.42
C GLN A 473 22.29 -1.50 16.66
N HIS A 474 21.67 -1.61 17.85
CA HIS A 474 22.17 -1.05 19.10
C HIS A 474 22.07 -2.04 20.26
N ASP A 475 20.85 -2.33 20.78
CA ASP A 475 20.68 -3.02 22.08
C ASP A 475 21.22 -4.44 22.08
N VAL A 476 21.11 -5.17 20.98
CA VAL A 476 21.65 -6.53 20.82
C VAL A 476 23.17 -6.58 21.11
N TYR A 477 23.90 -5.51 20.82
CA TYR A 477 25.33 -5.47 21.10
C TYR A 477 25.62 -5.30 22.59
N PHE A 478 24.79 -4.55 23.30
CA PHE A 478 24.90 -4.40 24.76
C PHE A 478 24.57 -5.69 25.48
N GLU A 479 23.57 -6.44 25.00
CA GLU A 479 23.15 -7.71 25.58
C GLU A 479 24.24 -8.78 25.47
N TYR A 480 24.89 -8.91 24.30
CA TYR A 480 25.81 -10.02 24.05
C TYR A 480 27.29 -9.67 24.23
N PHE A 481 27.74 -8.49 23.89
CA PHE A 481 29.15 -8.12 23.99
C PHE A 481 29.62 -7.88 25.42
N GLY A 482 28.75 -7.36 26.30
CA GLY A 482 29.05 -7.16 27.73
C GLY A 482 28.99 -8.43 28.57
N ASN A 483 28.48 -9.54 28.02
CA ASN A 483 28.19 -10.73 28.79
C ASN A 483 29.32 -11.77 28.66
N PRO A 484 30.03 -12.13 29.76
CA PRO A 484 31.13 -13.09 29.75
C PRO A 484 30.74 -14.48 29.19
N LYS A 485 29.47 -14.87 29.32
CA LYS A 485 28.92 -16.14 28.78
C LYS A 485 29.09 -16.25 27.28
N TYR A 486 29.04 -15.13 26.58
CA TYR A 486 29.08 -15.08 25.11
C TYR A 486 30.42 -14.58 24.55
N LYS A 487 31.45 -14.50 25.38
CA LYS A 487 32.78 -14.04 24.99
C LYS A 487 33.33 -14.82 23.77
N GLY A 488 33.67 -14.10 22.70
CA GLY A 488 34.12 -14.64 21.44
C GLY A 488 33.04 -15.21 20.51
N LYS A 489 31.77 -15.19 20.92
CA LYS A 489 30.61 -15.63 20.15
C LYS A 489 29.57 -14.52 19.91
N ALA A 490 29.78 -13.33 20.46
CA ALA A 490 28.79 -12.26 20.42
C ALA A 490 28.45 -11.85 18.97
N ASN A 491 29.43 -11.73 18.06
CA ASN A 491 29.16 -11.43 16.65
C ASN A 491 28.29 -12.51 15.98
N ASP A 492 28.62 -13.80 16.19
CA ASP A 492 27.89 -14.90 15.56
C ASP A 492 26.42 -14.93 16.04
N ILE A 493 26.20 -14.60 17.32
CA ILE A 493 24.85 -14.55 17.90
C ILE A 493 24.07 -13.34 17.33
N THR A 494 24.68 -12.16 17.30
CA THR A 494 24.01 -10.97 16.76
C THR A 494 23.68 -11.13 15.28
N ASP A 495 24.59 -11.71 14.50
CA ASP A 495 24.37 -12.01 13.09
C ASP A 495 23.25 -13.06 12.90
N SER A 496 23.17 -14.07 13.80
CA SER A 496 22.11 -15.08 13.78
C SER A 496 20.73 -14.48 14.10
N LEU A 497 20.63 -13.61 15.12
CA LEU A 497 19.37 -12.93 15.47
C LEU A 497 18.90 -12.00 14.35
N PHE A 498 19.82 -11.37 13.65
CA PHE A 498 19.52 -10.56 12.49
C PHE A 498 18.91 -11.40 11.36
N ALA A 499 19.53 -12.53 11.04
CA ALA A 499 19.02 -13.47 10.05
C ALA A 499 17.66 -14.07 10.46
N GLU A 500 17.50 -14.42 11.75
CA GLU A 500 16.24 -14.91 12.31
C GLU A 500 15.11 -13.90 12.14
N THR A 501 15.38 -12.60 12.43
CA THR A 501 14.39 -11.55 12.25
C THR A 501 13.93 -11.46 10.79
N ALA A 502 14.87 -11.47 9.85
CA ALA A 502 14.56 -11.39 8.43
C ALA A 502 13.71 -12.59 7.97
N ASN A 503 14.07 -13.81 8.40
CA ASN A 503 13.32 -15.03 8.06
C ASN A 503 11.90 -15.00 8.65
N LEU A 504 11.75 -14.60 9.92
CA LEU A 504 10.42 -14.53 10.56
C LEU A 504 9.50 -13.51 9.88
N VAL A 505 10.04 -12.37 9.44
CA VAL A 505 9.27 -11.36 8.69
C VAL A 505 8.93 -11.89 7.30
N GLU A 506 9.88 -12.54 6.61
CA GLU A 506 9.65 -13.20 5.33
C GLU A 506 8.57 -14.28 5.43
N ASP A 507 8.67 -15.20 6.40
CA ASP A 507 7.68 -16.25 6.64
C ASP A 507 6.28 -15.69 6.84
N LYS A 508 6.14 -14.61 7.61
CA LYS A 508 4.86 -13.95 7.83
C LYS A 508 4.32 -13.25 6.58
N LEU A 509 5.18 -12.60 5.81
CA LEU A 509 4.80 -11.96 4.55
C LEU A 509 4.31 -13.00 3.54
N MET A 510 4.91 -14.19 3.56
CA MET A 510 4.62 -15.29 2.64
C MET A 510 3.48 -16.19 3.10
N SER A 511 3.12 -16.20 4.40
CA SER A 511 2.11 -17.12 4.96
C SER A 511 0.68 -16.83 4.50
N ASN A 512 0.35 -15.57 4.19
CA ASN A 512 -0.96 -15.13 3.73
C ASN A 512 -0.79 -14.08 2.63
N PRO A 513 -0.36 -14.48 1.43
CA PRO A 513 -0.23 -13.55 0.32
C PRO A 513 -1.62 -13.11 -0.12
N ASP A 514 -1.99 -11.89 0.22
CA ASP A 514 -3.17 -11.22 -0.30
C ASP A 514 -2.77 -9.98 -1.11
N MET A 515 -3.69 -9.46 -1.90
CA MET A 515 -3.45 -8.29 -2.74
C MET A 515 -3.08 -7.06 -1.90
N LYS A 516 -3.65 -6.92 -0.72
CA LYS A 516 -3.38 -5.79 0.19
C LYS A 516 -1.95 -5.84 0.71
N SER A 517 -1.47 -7.02 1.09
CA SER A 517 -0.08 -7.23 1.53
C SER A 517 0.91 -6.98 0.39
N ALA A 518 0.60 -7.44 -0.83
CA ALA A 518 1.42 -7.18 -2.01
C ALA A 518 1.54 -5.67 -2.32
N LEU A 519 0.44 -4.94 -2.27
CA LEU A 519 0.41 -3.49 -2.49
C LEU A 519 1.09 -2.72 -1.34
N GLY A 520 0.90 -3.17 -0.11
CA GLY A 520 1.60 -2.64 1.07
C GLY A 520 3.13 -2.81 0.93
N LEU A 521 3.59 -3.96 0.44
CA LEU A 521 5.00 -4.19 0.14
C LEU A 521 5.52 -3.19 -0.89
N LEU A 522 4.82 -2.98 -2.01
CA LEU A 522 5.22 -1.99 -3.02
C LEU A 522 5.34 -0.59 -2.44
N GLN A 523 4.39 -0.18 -1.60
CA GLN A 523 4.44 1.11 -0.91
C GLN A 523 5.65 1.22 0.02
N VAL A 524 5.94 0.19 0.81
CA VAL A 524 7.13 0.16 1.68
C VAL A 524 8.41 0.26 0.87
N LEU A 525 8.50 -0.42 -0.29
CA LEU A 525 9.66 -0.33 -1.17
C LEU A 525 9.83 1.09 -1.75
N GLU A 526 8.73 1.72 -2.18
CA GLU A 526 8.75 3.10 -2.70
C GLU A 526 9.22 4.11 -1.64
N GLU A 527 8.62 4.08 -0.44
CA GLU A 527 9.02 4.95 0.67
C GLU A 527 10.47 4.69 1.09
N SER A 528 10.87 3.42 1.13
CA SER A 528 12.24 3.02 1.46
C SER A 528 13.26 3.48 0.42
N SER A 529 12.85 3.60 -0.84
CA SER A 529 13.74 4.11 -1.89
C SER A 529 13.96 5.62 -1.78
N LYS A 530 12.94 6.38 -1.45
CA LYS A 530 13.05 7.84 -1.21
C LYS A 530 14.07 8.15 -0.12
N ASP A 531 14.13 7.31 0.91
CA ASP A 531 15.08 7.44 2.04
C ASP A 531 16.41 6.68 1.78
N ARG A 532 16.62 6.13 0.58
CA ARG A 532 17.81 5.39 0.19
C ARG A 532 18.09 4.13 1.06
N VAL A 533 17.07 3.57 1.70
CA VAL A 533 17.17 2.31 2.47
C VAL A 533 16.89 1.07 1.63
N PHE A 534 16.30 1.27 0.46
CA PHE A 534 16.12 0.27 -0.59
C PHE A 534 16.55 0.85 -1.94
N MET A 535 17.42 0.18 -2.67
CA MET A 535 17.91 0.65 -3.96
C MET A 535 18.14 -0.54 -4.90
N MET A 536 17.97 -0.31 -6.19
CA MET A 536 18.11 -1.32 -7.24
C MET A 536 18.99 -0.83 -8.38
N TRP A 537 19.68 -1.78 -9.00
CA TRP A 537 20.42 -1.57 -10.22
C TRP A 537 20.31 -2.81 -11.11
N MET A 538 20.12 -2.60 -12.41
CA MET A 538 20.14 -3.63 -13.43
C MET A 538 21.22 -3.34 -14.48
N LYS A 539 21.76 -4.42 -15.02
CA LYS A 539 22.79 -4.32 -16.04
C LYS A 539 22.23 -3.96 -17.42
N ASP A 540 21.03 -4.42 -17.73
CA ASP A 540 20.35 -4.06 -18.97
C ASP A 540 19.79 -2.65 -18.90
N GLU A 541 19.75 -1.95 -20.05
CA GLU A 541 19.40 -0.54 -20.11
C GLU A 541 17.91 -0.30 -19.89
N GLU A 542 17.02 -1.19 -20.36
CA GLU A 542 15.57 -1.06 -20.21
C GLU A 542 15.15 -1.24 -18.76
N GLY A 543 15.67 -2.28 -18.10
CA GLY A 543 15.42 -2.52 -16.69
C GLY A 543 16.01 -1.41 -15.82
N GLN A 544 17.21 -0.92 -16.13
CA GLN A 544 17.80 0.21 -15.42
C GLN A 544 16.95 1.48 -15.57
N LYS A 545 16.44 1.73 -16.78
CA LYS A 545 15.53 2.86 -17.00
C LYS A 545 14.23 2.73 -16.20
N ALA A 546 13.62 1.55 -16.14
CA ALA A 546 12.42 1.31 -15.32
C ALA A 546 12.70 1.58 -13.83
N ILE A 547 13.87 1.16 -13.33
CA ILE A 547 14.33 1.44 -11.96
C ILE A 547 14.46 2.95 -11.71
N GLU A 548 15.03 3.70 -12.67
CA GLU A 548 15.20 5.15 -12.58
C GLU A 548 13.87 5.90 -12.62
N ASP A 549 12.99 5.54 -13.56
CA ASP A 549 11.66 6.15 -13.73
C ASP A 549 10.79 5.99 -12.47
N LEU A 550 11.00 4.91 -11.70
CA LEU A 550 10.32 4.64 -10.43
C LEU A 550 11.05 5.18 -9.18
N GLY A 551 12.23 5.79 -9.36
CA GLY A 551 13.01 6.34 -8.25
C GLY A 551 13.73 5.29 -7.38
N PHE A 552 13.87 4.04 -7.85
CA PHE A 552 14.55 2.97 -7.10
C PHE A 552 16.06 2.93 -7.30
N SER A 553 16.61 3.76 -8.18
CA SER A 553 18.02 3.65 -8.57
C SER A 553 19.01 4.05 -7.48
N GLY A 554 18.63 4.94 -6.56
CA GLY A 554 19.56 5.56 -5.62
C GLY A 554 20.73 6.25 -6.33
N ALA A 555 20.58 6.63 -7.59
CA ALA A 555 21.53 7.44 -8.33
C ALA A 555 21.60 8.86 -7.78
N LEU A 556 22.71 9.54 -8.03
CA LEU A 556 22.78 10.98 -7.81
C LEU A 556 21.90 11.68 -8.85
N ASN A 557 21.08 12.64 -8.40
CA ASN A 557 20.17 13.35 -9.29
C ASN A 557 20.95 14.18 -10.32
N SER A 558 20.68 13.94 -11.60
CA SER A 558 21.27 14.65 -12.75
C SER A 558 20.29 15.58 -13.48
N ASP A 559 19.01 15.68 -13.01
CA ASP A 559 18.01 16.55 -13.63
C ASP A 559 18.10 17.98 -13.04
N PRO A 560 18.52 18.97 -13.85
CA PRO A 560 18.58 20.35 -13.38
C PRO A 560 17.21 20.97 -13.07
N LYS A 561 16.10 20.40 -13.60
CA LYS A 561 14.74 20.91 -13.36
C LYS A 561 14.16 20.45 -12.02
N ALA A 562 14.67 19.36 -11.48
CA ALA A 562 14.31 18.84 -10.17
C ALA A 562 15.51 19.01 -9.21
N PRO A 563 15.81 20.21 -8.72
CA PRO A 563 17.04 20.47 -7.99
C PRO A 563 17.09 19.66 -6.69
N GLU A 564 18.18 18.91 -6.51
CA GLU A 564 18.45 18.12 -5.31
C GLU A 564 19.88 18.40 -4.84
N ILE A 565 20.06 18.63 -3.56
CA ILE A 565 21.37 18.66 -2.91
C ILE A 565 21.63 17.34 -2.22
N GLY A 566 22.85 16.83 -2.36
CA GLY A 566 23.27 15.60 -1.68
C GLY A 566 24.13 15.92 -0.45
N VAL A 567 23.80 15.37 0.72
CA VAL A 567 24.63 15.42 1.91
C VAL A 567 24.90 14.00 2.39
N TYR A 568 26.09 13.48 2.07
CA TYR A 568 26.39 12.07 2.33
C TYR A 568 27.55 11.91 3.28
N TYR A 569 27.42 10.94 4.20
CA TYR A 569 28.36 10.75 5.28
C TYR A 569 28.87 9.31 5.37
N SER A 570 30.13 9.16 5.72
CA SER A 570 30.75 7.87 5.99
C SER A 570 31.64 7.92 7.22
N ILE A 571 31.60 6.86 8.02
CA ILE A 571 32.59 6.61 9.07
C ILE A 571 33.68 5.72 8.48
N LYS A 572 34.88 6.26 8.30
CA LYS A 572 36.06 5.54 7.75
C LYS A 572 36.78 4.73 8.83
N ALA A 573 36.03 3.92 9.58
CA ALA A 573 36.57 3.04 10.60
C ALA A 573 35.68 1.81 10.71
N ALA A 574 36.26 0.67 11.06
CA ALA A 574 35.50 -0.55 11.35
C ALA A 574 35.01 -0.48 12.80
N ASN A 575 33.90 0.17 13.02
CA ASN A 575 33.23 0.27 14.32
C ASN A 575 31.72 0.49 14.12
N LYS A 576 30.93 0.23 15.14
CA LYS A 576 29.47 0.30 15.11
C LYS A 576 28.98 1.63 15.70
N LEU A 577 29.38 2.75 15.09
CA LEU A 577 29.04 4.11 15.55
C LEU A 577 27.80 4.70 14.85
N GLY A 578 27.22 4.01 13.88
CA GLY A 578 26.03 4.46 13.15
C GLY A 578 24.87 4.91 14.05
N PRO A 579 24.53 4.19 15.13
CA PRO A 579 23.44 4.58 16.05
C PRO A 579 23.63 5.96 16.72
N TYR A 580 24.85 6.45 16.76
CA TYR A 580 25.20 7.73 17.42
C TYR A 580 25.41 8.88 16.43
N VAL A 581 25.12 8.68 15.15
CA VAL A 581 25.24 9.70 14.12
C VAL A 581 23.94 10.47 13.99
N VAL A 582 23.97 11.76 14.26
CA VAL A 582 22.92 12.70 13.84
C VAL A 582 23.44 13.50 12.65
N LEU A 583 22.69 13.49 11.55
CA LEU A 583 23.01 14.23 10.33
C LEU A 583 21.76 15.00 9.89
N ASN A 584 21.69 16.26 10.26
CA ASN A 584 20.57 17.15 9.93
C ASN A 584 20.98 18.15 8.86
N THR A 585 20.14 18.36 7.87
CA THR A 585 20.34 19.34 6.80
C THR A 585 19.16 20.30 6.72
N THR A 586 19.45 21.58 6.80
CA THR A 586 18.46 22.64 6.66
C THR A 586 18.76 23.50 5.45
N VAL A 587 17.78 23.67 4.57
CA VAL A 587 17.83 24.57 3.42
C VAL A 587 16.99 25.81 3.76
N GLY A 588 17.63 26.97 3.82
CA GLY A 588 16.98 28.24 4.13
C GLY A 588 16.17 28.79 2.94
N GLU A 589 15.76 30.05 3.08
CA GLU A 589 15.00 30.74 2.02
C GLU A 589 15.90 31.13 0.85
N GLY A 590 15.37 30.91 -0.37
CA GLY A 590 16.08 31.17 -1.61
C GLY A 590 16.05 32.64 -2.01
N LYS A 591 17.15 33.11 -2.61
CA LYS A 591 17.26 34.44 -3.20
C LYS A 591 17.43 34.33 -4.71
N LEU A 592 16.55 35.02 -5.45
CA LEU A 592 16.66 35.12 -6.91
C LEU A 592 17.83 36.03 -7.29
N ASN A 593 18.68 35.56 -8.19
CA ASN A 593 19.80 36.29 -8.76
C ASN A 593 19.44 36.98 -10.10
N GLY A 594 20.24 37.93 -10.50
CA GLY A 594 19.99 38.69 -11.74
C GLY A 594 20.13 37.87 -13.05
N ASP A 595 20.74 36.69 -12.97
CA ASP A 595 20.92 35.75 -14.10
C ASP A 595 19.83 34.65 -14.14
N GLY A 596 18.81 34.77 -13.30
CA GLY A 596 17.69 33.83 -13.25
C GLY A 596 17.97 32.53 -12.47
N THR A 597 19.07 32.46 -11.72
CA THR A 597 19.35 31.37 -10.77
C THR A 597 18.80 31.70 -9.39
N MET A 598 18.62 30.65 -8.56
CA MET A 598 18.24 30.80 -7.14
C MET A 598 19.40 30.37 -6.25
N THR A 599 19.76 31.18 -5.26
CA THR A 599 20.77 30.84 -4.25
C THR A 599 20.11 30.56 -2.90
N TYR A 600 20.43 29.41 -2.31
CA TYR A 600 19.91 28.94 -1.02
C TYR A 600 21.06 28.78 -0.01
N PRO A 601 20.93 29.29 1.22
CA PRO A 601 21.84 28.95 2.29
C PRO A 601 21.51 27.55 2.83
N VAL A 602 22.53 26.75 3.10
CA VAL A 602 22.42 25.40 3.63
C VAL A 602 23.23 25.28 4.91
N ALA A 603 22.65 24.67 5.93
CA ALA A 603 23.33 24.29 7.17
C ALA A 603 23.25 22.78 7.36
N VAL A 604 24.37 22.15 7.71
CA VAL A 604 24.48 20.72 7.99
C VAL A 604 25.09 20.55 9.37
N GLU A 605 24.35 19.89 10.25
CA GLU A 605 24.78 19.52 11.60
C GLU A 605 25.15 18.03 11.61
N LEU A 606 26.38 17.75 11.98
CA LEU A 606 26.90 16.39 12.17
C LEU A 606 27.27 16.21 13.64
N SER A 607 26.54 15.37 14.35
CA SER A 607 26.75 15.11 15.78
C SER A 607 27.12 13.65 16.05
N ASN A 608 27.89 13.46 17.10
CA ASN A 608 28.15 12.18 17.73
C ASN A 608 27.49 12.19 19.11
N THR A 609 26.37 11.50 19.23
CA THR A 609 25.54 11.48 20.44
C THR A 609 25.99 10.45 21.49
N MET A 610 27.10 9.72 21.24
CA MET A 610 27.62 8.73 22.20
C MET A 610 27.96 9.38 23.53
N ASP A 611 27.44 8.83 24.61
CA ASP A 611 27.73 9.22 25.97
C ASP A 611 28.97 8.51 26.55
N GLU A 612 29.38 8.93 27.76
CA GLU A 612 30.55 8.37 28.42
C GLU A 612 30.34 6.92 28.89
N GLU A 613 29.13 6.53 29.25
CA GLU A 613 28.80 5.18 29.71
C GLU A 613 28.89 4.19 28.54
N THR A 614 28.27 4.51 27.42
CA THR A 614 28.38 3.77 26.17
C THR A 614 29.83 3.66 25.70
N LEU A 615 30.59 4.75 25.76
CA LEU A 615 32.00 4.75 25.39
C LEU A 615 32.83 3.81 26.28
N LYS A 616 32.59 3.82 27.59
CA LYS A 616 33.24 2.94 28.57
C LYS A 616 32.88 1.48 28.32
N PHE A 617 31.61 1.20 28.11
CA PHE A 617 31.12 -0.14 27.74
C PHE A 617 31.80 -0.63 26.47
N GLY A 618 31.77 0.13 25.40
CA GLY A 618 32.33 -0.26 24.10
C GLY A 618 33.82 -0.53 24.13
N ARG A 619 34.59 0.25 24.92
CA ARG A 619 36.04 0.02 25.15
C ARG A 619 36.31 -1.28 25.89
N ASN A 620 35.52 -1.61 26.89
CA ASN A 620 35.76 -2.75 27.78
C ASN A 620 35.30 -4.08 27.16
N ASN A 621 34.30 -4.06 26.27
CA ASN A 621 33.59 -5.25 25.81
C ASN A 621 33.79 -5.59 24.32
N GLY A 622 34.66 -4.85 23.62
CA GLY A 622 34.98 -5.12 22.21
C GLY A 622 33.91 -4.65 21.21
N TYR A 623 32.89 -3.93 21.68
CA TYR A 623 31.89 -3.28 20.83
C TYR A 623 32.54 -2.22 19.92
N LEU A 624 33.54 -1.52 20.42
CA LEU A 624 34.37 -0.57 19.66
C LEU A 624 35.74 -1.20 19.37
N THR A 625 36.12 -1.24 18.09
CA THR A 625 37.34 -1.96 17.65
C THR A 625 38.65 -1.18 17.86
N SER A 626 38.60 0.13 18.13
CA SER A 626 39.78 0.97 18.31
C SER A 626 39.93 1.45 19.76
N THR A 627 41.01 1.11 20.40
CA THR A 627 41.30 1.55 21.78
C THR A 627 41.75 3.01 21.87
N LYS A 628 42.43 3.56 20.86
CA LYS A 628 42.94 4.93 20.87
C LYS A 628 41.91 5.96 20.50
N TYR A 629 41.03 5.62 19.55
CA TYR A 629 40.00 6.53 19.02
C TYR A 629 38.59 5.90 19.17
N ALA A 630 38.42 5.10 20.20
CA ALA A 630 37.13 4.48 20.50
C ALA A 630 36.07 5.54 20.68
N GLY A 631 34.94 5.43 19.99
CA GLY A 631 33.90 6.42 19.99
C GLY A 631 34.14 7.64 19.08
N ASP A 632 35.37 7.90 18.64
CA ASP A 632 35.64 8.98 17.70
C ASP A 632 35.18 8.58 16.28
N MET A 633 34.29 9.31 15.68
CA MET A 633 33.89 9.12 14.30
C MET A 633 34.96 9.68 13.36
N LYS A 634 35.76 8.80 12.74
CA LYS A 634 36.69 9.19 11.68
C LYS A 634 35.88 9.48 10.41
N SER A 635 35.62 10.74 10.16
CA SER A 635 34.57 11.22 9.28
C SER A 635 35.03 11.53 7.86
N VAL A 636 34.14 11.25 6.94
CA VAL A 636 34.15 11.74 5.55
C VAL A 636 32.75 12.23 5.23
N ILE A 637 32.61 13.47 4.76
CA ILE A 637 31.34 14.06 4.38
C ILE A 637 31.43 14.67 2.98
N TYR A 638 30.36 14.54 2.20
CA TYR A 638 30.25 15.03 0.84
C TYR A 638 29.01 15.92 0.72
N PHE A 639 29.15 17.04 0.00
CA PHE A 639 28.12 18.01 -0.28
C PHE A 639 28.01 18.15 -1.80
N PHE A 640 26.93 17.66 -2.39
CA PHE A 640 26.69 17.71 -3.83
C PHE A 640 25.80 18.91 -4.17
N ALA A 641 26.21 19.69 -5.15
CA ALA A 641 25.38 20.74 -5.72
C ALA A 641 24.20 20.15 -6.51
N PRO A 642 23.10 20.89 -6.70
CA PRO A 642 22.08 20.52 -7.66
C PRO A 642 22.66 20.42 -9.07
N ALA A 643 22.11 19.53 -9.90
CA ALA A 643 22.53 19.40 -11.30
C ALA A 643 22.45 20.73 -12.04
N GLY A 644 23.49 21.07 -12.81
CA GLY A 644 23.61 22.36 -13.49
C GLY A 644 23.76 23.58 -12.59
N GLY A 645 23.87 23.37 -11.28
CA GLY A 645 24.08 24.38 -10.27
C GLY A 645 25.49 24.39 -9.69
N THR A 646 25.73 25.20 -8.64
CA THR A 646 27.04 25.36 -7.98
C THR A 646 26.92 25.28 -6.46
N ILE A 647 28.07 25.06 -5.81
CA ILE A 647 28.19 25.02 -4.34
C ILE A 647 29.37 25.87 -3.89
N ASP A 648 29.16 26.82 -2.97
CA ASP A 648 30.16 27.82 -2.57
C ASP A 648 30.06 28.22 -1.10
N SER A 649 30.96 29.13 -0.70
CA SER A 649 30.94 29.84 0.60
C SER A 649 30.98 28.90 1.83
N PHE A 650 31.76 27.81 1.74
CA PHE A 650 31.89 26.87 2.85
C PHE A 650 32.51 27.51 4.11
N GLN A 651 31.81 27.32 5.23
CA GLN A 651 32.31 27.60 6.57
C GLN A 651 32.10 26.37 7.47
N CYS A 652 32.93 26.25 8.52
CA CYS A 652 32.81 25.20 9.52
C CYS A 652 33.25 25.73 10.86
N ASP A 653 32.44 25.58 11.90
CA ASP A 653 32.69 26.00 13.27
C ASP A 653 33.93 25.33 13.88
N SER A 654 34.19 24.08 13.52
CA SER A 654 35.28 23.23 13.99
C SER A 654 36.54 23.32 13.11
N LYS A 655 36.63 24.31 12.25
CA LYS A 655 37.80 24.57 11.36
C LYS A 655 38.13 23.40 10.41
N VAL A 656 37.17 22.53 10.10
CA VAL A 656 37.31 21.47 9.10
C VAL A 656 37.37 22.11 7.73
N LYS A 657 38.39 21.78 6.94
CA LYS A 657 38.56 22.32 5.60
C LYS A 657 37.74 21.49 4.57
N VAL A 658 36.83 22.15 3.88
CA VAL A 658 36.13 21.59 2.73
C VAL A 658 36.92 21.87 1.46
N LYS A 659 37.14 20.84 0.65
CA LYS A 659 37.74 20.92 -0.70
C LYS A 659 36.64 20.81 -1.72
N LYS A 660 36.89 21.33 -2.93
CA LYS A 660 35.95 21.21 -4.07
C LYS A 660 36.53 20.32 -5.16
N THR A 661 35.69 19.61 -5.87
CA THR A 661 35.96 18.82 -7.08
C THR A 661 34.65 18.64 -7.86
N THR A 662 34.67 17.82 -8.91
CA THR A 662 33.48 17.43 -9.66
C THR A 662 33.34 15.91 -9.68
N TYR A 663 32.11 15.41 -9.74
CA TYR A 663 31.79 14.01 -9.91
C TYR A 663 30.50 13.87 -10.73
N ASN A 664 30.53 13.15 -11.84
CA ASN A 664 29.39 13.02 -12.77
C ASN A 664 28.74 14.36 -13.11
N ASP A 665 29.56 15.34 -13.50
CA ASP A 665 29.15 16.72 -13.82
C ASP A 665 28.53 17.55 -12.67
N LEU A 666 28.48 16.99 -11.46
CA LEU A 666 28.06 17.72 -10.25
C LEU A 666 29.25 18.35 -9.54
N GLU A 667 29.13 19.57 -9.10
CA GLU A 667 30.11 20.17 -8.16
C GLU A 667 29.97 19.51 -6.79
N VAL A 668 31.10 19.17 -6.17
CA VAL A 668 31.17 18.48 -4.89
C VAL A 668 32.10 19.19 -3.92
N GLY A 669 31.57 19.62 -2.78
CA GLY A 669 32.36 19.93 -1.62
C GLY A 669 32.62 18.65 -0.82
N TYR A 670 33.84 18.45 -0.29
CA TYR A 670 34.11 17.31 0.56
C TYR A 670 35.10 17.62 1.67
N ALA A 671 34.88 16.98 2.82
CA ALA A 671 35.84 16.99 3.92
C ALA A 671 36.14 15.57 4.39
N SER A 672 37.41 15.28 4.66
CA SER A 672 37.82 13.94 5.09
C SER A 672 38.95 13.98 6.10
N GLY A 673 39.03 12.93 6.93
CA GLY A 673 40.11 12.75 7.91
C GLY A 673 39.98 13.60 9.16
N PHE A 674 38.82 14.18 9.42
CA PHE A 674 38.48 14.83 10.70
C PHE A 674 37.76 13.83 11.62
N PHE A 675 37.69 14.20 12.88
CA PHE A 675 37.05 13.37 13.91
C PHE A 675 35.93 14.14 14.58
N VAL A 676 34.77 13.49 14.77
CA VAL A 676 33.70 13.98 15.63
C VAL A 676 33.71 13.11 16.89
N LYS A 677 34.05 13.73 18.01
CA LYS A 677 34.18 13.02 19.28
C LYS A 677 32.83 12.81 19.94
N PRO A 678 32.70 11.84 20.86
CA PRO A 678 31.52 11.68 21.68
C PRO A 678 31.03 13.00 22.27
N GLY A 679 29.73 13.32 22.15
CA GLY A 679 29.12 14.57 22.58
C GLY A 679 29.45 15.81 21.72
N GLN A 680 30.19 15.66 20.61
CA GLN A 680 30.55 16.80 19.75
C GLN A 680 29.60 16.94 18.58
N THR A 681 29.24 18.19 18.26
CA THR A 681 28.59 18.61 17.02
C THR A 681 29.56 19.41 16.16
N VAL A 682 29.51 19.19 14.84
CA VAL A 682 30.24 19.96 13.83
C VAL A 682 29.23 20.53 12.86
N ILE A 683 29.26 21.86 12.69
CA ILE A 683 28.30 22.55 11.82
C ILE A 683 29.02 23.07 10.57
N PHE A 684 28.52 22.67 9.42
CA PHE A 684 28.91 23.19 8.11
C PHE A 684 27.83 24.13 7.59
N THR A 685 28.23 25.29 7.07
CA THR A 685 27.34 26.17 6.33
C THR A 685 27.93 26.45 4.96
N TYR A 686 27.07 26.55 3.95
CA TYR A 686 27.44 26.82 2.57
C TYR A 686 26.25 27.38 1.80
N THR A 687 26.48 27.76 0.54
CA THR A 687 25.42 28.17 -0.37
C THR A 687 25.36 27.23 -1.57
N VAL A 688 24.16 26.96 -2.06
CA VAL A 688 23.94 26.29 -3.33
C VAL A 688 23.20 27.21 -4.27
N THR A 689 23.53 27.17 -5.54
CA THR A 689 22.85 27.91 -6.58
C THR A 689 22.28 26.93 -7.60
N THR A 690 21.00 27.07 -7.95
CA THR A 690 20.32 26.21 -8.91
C THR A 690 20.72 26.54 -10.36
N ALA A 691 20.37 25.67 -11.29
CA ALA A 691 20.45 25.97 -12.71
C ALA A 691 19.59 27.20 -13.10
N PRO A 692 19.95 27.97 -14.12
CA PRO A 692 19.16 29.12 -14.58
C PRO A 692 17.70 28.74 -14.91
N GLY A 693 16.77 29.57 -14.45
CA GLY A 693 15.32 29.36 -14.66
C GLY A 693 14.66 28.36 -13.72
N VAL A 694 15.41 27.74 -12.80
CA VAL A 694 14.88 26.79 -11.82
C VAL A 694 14.54 27.51 -10.52
N MET A 695 13.25 27.64 -10.25
CA MET A 695 12.72 28.37 -9.07
C MET A 695 12.37 27.44 -7.91
N ALA A 696 12.32 26.12 -8.13
CA ALA A 696 11.99 25.15 -7.11
C ALA A 696 13.07 25.11 -6.01
N LYS A 697 12.64 25.01 -4.76
CA LYS A 697 13.52 24.78 -3.61
C LYS A 697 14.15 23.38 -3.74
N PRO A 698 15.48 23.26 -3.58
CA PRO A 698 16.14 21.98 -3.66
C PRO A 698 15.65 20.99 -2.62
N GLN A 699 15.40 19.74 -3.05
CA GLN A 699 15.22 18.61 -2.16
C GLN A 699 16.55 18.21 -1.53
N VAL A 700 16.50 17.49 -0.42
CA VAL A 700 17.72 17.00 0.25
C VAL A 700 17.75 15.49 0.16
N SER A 701 18.82 14.94 -0.43
CA SER A 701 19.14 13.52 -0.40
C SER A 701 20.30 13.30 0.58
N THR A 702 20.17 12.33 1.47
CA THR A 702 21.14 12.13 2.54
C THR A 702 21.42 10.66 2.80
N THR A 703 22.50 10.37 3.49
CA THR A 703 22.76 9.04 4.05
C THR A 703 21.72 8.74 5.13
N PRO A 704 20.96 7.62 5.06
CA PRO A 704 20.02 7.25 6.11
C PRO A 704 20.74 6.98 7.43
N THR A 705 20.27 7.58 8.51
CA THR A 705 20.81 7.41 9.87
C THR A 705 19.85 6.60 10.74
N LEU A 706 20.28 6.23 11.94
CA LEU A 706 19.50 5.44 12.91
C LEU A 706 18.93 6.29 14.04
N THR A 707 19.25 7.57 14.10
CA THR A 707 18.91 8.43 15.24
C THR A 707 17.42 8.73 15.38
N GLU A 708 16.64 8.65 14.32
CA GLU A 708 15.18 8.75 14.38
C GLU A 708 14.52 7.61 15.17
N TYR A 709 15.26 6.52 15.42
CA TYR A 709 14.81 5.34 16.16
C TYR A 709 15.39 5.27 17.58
N ALA A 710 16.19 6.26 18.00
CA ALA A 710 16.89 6.25 19.30
C ALA A 710 15.93 6.32 20.50
N ASP A 711 14.75 6.92 20.31
CA ASP A 711 13.72 7.04 21.35
C ASP A 711 12.73 5.85 21.35
N SER A 712 12.99 4.82 20.54
CA SER A 712 12.16 3.62 20.49
C SER A 712 12.21 2.87 21.82
N THR A 713 11.05 2.46 22.31
CA THR A 713 10.92 1.66 23.53
C THR A 713 10.46 0.26 23.19
N PRO A 714 10.97 -0.78 23.90
CA PRO A 714 10.46 -2.13 23.72
C PRO A 714 8.98 -2.19 24.04
N THR A 715 8.23 -2.95 23.24
CA THR A 715 6.86 -3.30 23.59
C THR A 715 6.87 -4.06 24.93
N PRO A 716 6.10 -3.64 25.95
CA PRO A 716 6.05 -4.36 27.21
C PRO A 716 5.66 -5.81 26.96
N GLN A 717 6.48 -6.76 27.37
CA GLN A 717 6.09 -8.15 27.40
C GLN A 717 4.90 -8.27 28.36
N GLU A 718 3.75 -8.75 27.88
CA GLU A 718 2.70 -9.21 28.78
C GLU A 718 3.34 -10.30 29.65
N GLU A 719 3.55 -10.02 30.94
CA GLU A 719 3.91 -11.03 31.93
C GLU A 719 2.81 -12.10 31.83
N ASN A 720 3.11 -13.21 31.17
CA ASN A 720 2.31 -14.42 31.29
C ASN A 720 2.44 -14.83 32.75
N GLY A 721 1.48 -14.37 33.57
CA GLY A 721 1.33 -14.82 34.91
C GLY A 721 1.18 -16.33 34.91
N GLU A 722 2.05 -16.98 35.69
CA GLU A 722 1.97 -18.38 36.03
C GLU A 722 0.59 -18.78 36.57
#